data_d332d7a7bc92e33d6af297bb22048191
#
_entry.id   d332d7a7bc92e33d6af297bb22048191
#
_cell.length_a   1.000
_cell.length_b   1.000
_cell.length_c   1.000
_cell.angle_alpha   90.00
_cell.angle_beta   90.00
_cell.angle_gamma   90.00
#
_symmetry.space_group_name_H-M   'P 1'
#
loop_
_entity.id
_entity.type
_entity.pdbx_description
1 polymer ?
#
loop_
_entity_poly.entity_id
_entity_poly.type
_entity_poly.pdbx_seq_one_letter_code
_entity_poly.pdbx_strand_id
1 'polypeptide(L)'
;MLKLIPVFLPCILYCEFTITGVVMNESNDTPIAGVNIFDKSSRLNDVSNEKGQFSLKVEDLQQTEITFSHIGFDNYSAIFNEDQSGIIIKLKETSLLMNDIVVTSTKNGYLLRDVPITTEVISRKEIEASGAITLSDIILQRSGISASYNVDGSPTFKMLGLDQKHILVLENGTPITGKFNNVVDVGQISINRIQKIEIIKGPCSALYGSDAMGAVINIVSDKSPEKTSFNTSYRTSSSDASFSNLLNLKSNGIIRSNIAIPINKMTINNDVTIQNFSNNSNYEYLDADNINKLNFNTEVILKLNKHTLEFSNQFFKQNNNEDVKLFNGTIINTNETLISRNQFLITHLFKTSETLSFSQSLRTATYSRNYVVKDMLDRENSNDLTEEDDIEYKFWISKNYSKTTINGGAEFSKPHYLSDRLQNGEQNRNISAFFGQITNKFSNNIDVVLGLRHDNFDTREIFSPRVAFAFKRNENTTYRFSYGHGFRTPSFSERLIDWENAQVGYTIKGNPSLKPEISKGVNVGLEFSNMNNFQINSLFYFNSFSNLIKSFSTEPGVFTYENIEIAYYRGLEIITKWVISNSLSSSFTINFVENEDGDGNQLPETIPLSFGGKLSYTPNNEKTILTTNLRGIGPYKPMEFSSSTGSYAETSKPIKAYLLGDVLLNFNINKKYNLIFGITNITNHTNSRFGPYLGRSGYIEIKAKLKRK
;
A
#
# COMPACT_ATOMS: atom_id res chain seq x y z
N MET A 1 -5.74 -14.99 -73.38
CA MET A 1 -6.71 -14.03 -72.89
C MET A 1 -6.97 -14.30 -71.42
N LEU A 2 -6.20 -13.68 -70.54
CA LEU A 2 -6.46 -13.72 -69.08
C LEU A 2 -7.42 -12.57 -68.74
N LYS A 3 -8.58 -12.86 -68.22
CA LYS A 3 -9.51 -11.88 -67.69
C LYS A 3 -9.11 -11.51 -66.26
N LEU A 4 -8.65 -10.25 -66.05
CA LEU A 4 -8.50 -9.62 -64.74
C LEU A 4 -9.90 -9.41 -64.13
N ILE A 5 -10.13 -9.97 -62.94
CA ILE A 5 -11.26 -9.68 -62.08
C ILE A 5 -10.80 -8.54 -61.14
N PRO A 6 -11.47 -7.37 -61.12
CA PRO A 6 -11.15 -6.33 -60.14
C PRO A 6 -11.68 -6.75 -58.76
N VAL A 7 -10.78 -6.96 -57.80
CA VAL A 7 -11.12 -7.10 -56.40
C VAL A 7 -11.50 -5.71 -55.85
N PHE A 8 -12.79 -5.46 -55.67
CA PHE A 8 -13.27 -4.31 -54.90
C PHE A 8 -12.92 -4.57 -53.42
N LEU A 9 -11.94 -3.88 -52.88
CA LEU A 9 -11.77 -3.72 -51.45
C LEU A 9 -12.82 -2.71 -50.98
N PRO A 10 -13.73 -3.06 -50.05
CA PRO A 10 -14.58 -2.04 -49.44
C PRO A 10 -13.70 -1.16 -48.54
N CYS A 11 -13.58 0.10 -48.91
CA CYS A 11 -13.05 1.14 -48.05
C CYS A 11 -14.06 1.31 -46.90
N ILE A 12 -13.82 0.71 -45.75
CA ILE A 12 -14.58 0.99 -44.54
C ILE A 12 -14.16 2.38 -44.11
N LEU A 13 -14.98 3.38 -44.41
CA LEU A 13 -14.89 4.71 -43.84
C LEU A 13 -15.19 4.60 -42.34
N TYR A 14 -14.14 4.61 -41.50
CA TYR A 14 -14.28 4.83 -40.08
C TYR A 14 -14.71 6.30 -39.87
N CYS A 15 -15.94 6.50 -39.45
CA CYS A 15 -16.41 7.81 -39.03
C CYS A 15 -16.02 7.99 -37.55
N GLU A 16 -15.02 8.82 -37.23
CA GLU A 16 -14.70 9.22 -35.87
C GLU A 16 -15.72 10.29 -35.42
N PHE A 17 -16.35 10.07 -34.29
CA PHE A 17 -17.22 11.05 -33.62
C PHE A 17 -16.51 11.69 -32.44
N THR A 18 -16.77 12.97 -32.19
CA THR A 18 -16.13 13.69 -31.10
C THR A 18 -17.19 14.28 -30.17
N ILE A 19 -17.10 13.94 -28.88
CA ILE A 19 -17.97 14.48 -27.84
C ILE A 19 -17.15 15.43 -26.98
N THR A 20 -17.55 16.69 -26.93
CA THR A 20 -16.86 17.72 -26.15
C THR A 20 -17.81 18.39 -25.16
N GLY A 21 -17.29 18.78 -24.00
CA GLY A 21 -18.10 19.43 -22.98
C GLY A 21 -17.31 19.88 -21.75
N VAL A 22 -18.07 20.20 -20.70
CA VAL A 22 -17.52 20.62 -19.41
C VAL A 22 -18.18 19.80 -18.31
N VAL A 23 -17.38 19.28 -17.37
CA VAL A 23 -17.87 18.62 -16.18
C VAL A 23 -17.85 19.59 -15.01
N MET A 24 -18.96 19.70 -14.30
CA MET A 24 -19.17 20.64 -13.20
C MET A 24 -19.68 19.92 -11.96
N ASN A 25 -19.39 20.49 -10.79
CA ASN A 25 -19.95 20.04 -9.51
C ASN A 25 -21.40 20.51 -9.41
N GLU A 26 -22.33 19.59 -9.16
CA GLU A 26 -23.77 19.88 -9.07
C GLU A 26 -24.10 20.83 -7.90
N SER A 27 -23.34 20.78 -6.79
CA SER A 27 -23.65 21.52 -5.57
C SER A 27 -23.21 22.99 -5.59
N ASN A 28 -22.18 23.35 -6.40
CA ASN A 28 -21.60 24.68 -6.38
C ASN A 28 -21.22 25.23 -7.76
N ASP A 29 -21.61 24.55 -8.84
CA ASP A 29 -21.34 24.90 -10.24
C ASP A 29 -19.86 25.22 -10.53
N THR A 30 -18.93 24.62 -9.80
CA THR A 30 -17.49 24.74 -10.09
C THR A 30 -17.05 23.65 -11.07
N PRO A 31 -16.15 23.96 -12.03
CA PRO A 31 -15.62 22.94 -12.93
C PRO A 31 -14.80 21.88 -12.16
N ILE A 32 -14.95 20.62 -12.54
CA ILE A 32 -14.23 19.50 -11.95
C ILE A 32 -13.13 19.08 -12.92
N ALA A 33 -11.89 19.25 -12.49
CA ALA A 33 -10.71 18.76 -13.20
C ALA A 33 -10.43 17.30 -12.85
N GLY A 34 -9.79 16.55 -13.75
CA GLY A 34 -9.39 15.17 -13.47
C GLY A 34 -10.54 14.15 -13.50
N VAL A 35 -11.70 14.52 -14.06
CA VAL A 35 -12.79 13.58 -14.31
C VAL A 35 -12.38 12.63 -15.42
N ASN A 36 -12.42 11.33 -15.15
CA ASN A 36 -12.23 10.33 -16.18
C ASN A 36 -13.51 10.17 -16.98
N ILE A 37 -13.40 10.37 -18.28
CA ILE A 37 -14.47 10.18 -19.25
C ILE A 37 -14.17 8.88 -19.99
N PHE A 38 -14.99 7.87 -19.75
CA PHE A 38 -14.69 6.52 -20.17
C PHE A 38 -15.84 5.96 -21.01
N ASP A 39 -15.51 5.55 -22.24
CA ASP A 39 -16.43 4.78 -23.08
C ASP A 39 -16.37 3.31 -22.70
N LYS A 40 -17.49 2.76 -22.23
CA LYS A 40 -17.60 1.36 -21.83
C LYS A 40 -17.41 0.37 -22.98
N SER A 41 -17.72 0.76 -24.21
CA SER A 41 -17.70 -0.11 -25.38
C SER A 41 -16.29 -0.22 -25.98
N SER A 42 -15.65 0.91 -26.27
CA SER A 42 -14.32 0.97 -26.90
C SER A 42 -13.18 1.03 -25.90
N ARG A 43 -13.46 1.31 -24.61
CA ARG A 43 -12.47 1.60 -23.55
C ARG A 43 -11.58 2.81 -23.84
N LEU A 44 -11.98 3.64 -24.74
CA LEU A 44 -11.34 4.95 -24.94
C LEU A 44 -11.64 5.83 -23.74
N ASN A 45 -10.66 6.60 -23.31
CA ASN A 45 -10.79 7.51 -22.19
C ASN A 45 -10.18 8.86 -22.48
N ASP A 46 -10.76 9.88 -21.89
CA ASP A 46 -10.22 11.22 -21.77
C ASP A 46 -10.30 11.68 -20.31
N VAL A 47 -9.61 12.76 -19.98
CA VAL A 47 -9.60 13.32 -18.64
C VAL A 47 -9.91 14.81 -18.74
N SER A 48 -10.89 15.29 -17.97
CA SER A 48 -11.23 16.71 -17.97
C SER A 48 -10.07 17.57 -17.47
N ASN A 49 -9.86 18.71 -18.14
CA ASN A 49 -8.84 19.69 -17.79
C ASN A 49 -9.27 20.58 -16.59
N GLU A 50 -8.44 21.57 -16.20
CA GLU A 50 -8.70 22.50 -15.09
C GLU A 50 -10.02 23.27 -15.17
N LYS A 51 -10.53 23.48 -16.37
CA LYS A 51 -11.81 24.14 -16.62
C LYS A 51 -12.95 23.13 -16.73
N GLY A 52 -12.69 21.85 -16.34
CA GLY A 52 -13.64 20.76 -16.48
C GLY A 52 -13.87 20.31 -17.93
N GLN A 53 -13.13 20.86 -18.90
CA GLN A 53 -13.35 20.58 -20.32
C GLN A 53 -12.77 19.23 -20.72
N PHE A 54 -13.48 18.52 -21.59
CA PHE A 54 -13.06 17.22 -22.14
C PHE A 54 -13.36 17.13 -23.64
N SER A 55 -12.67 16.20 -24.32
CA SER A 55 -12.86 15.90 -25.74
C SER A 55 -12.59 14.41 -25.99
N LEU A 56 -13.63 13.61 -25.99
CA LEU A 56 -13.56 12.17 -26.23
C LEU A 56 -13.87 11.86 -27.70
N LYS A 57 -12.96 11.14 -28.35
CA LYS A 57 -13.19 10.58 -29.69
C LYS A 57 -13.75 9.16 -29.54
N VAL A 58 -14.81 8.84 -30.29
CA VAL A 58 -15.52 7.58 -30.22
C VAL A 58 -15.60 6.96 -31.62
N GLU A 59 -15.37 5.65 -31.73
CA GLU A 59 -15.33 4.95 -33.03
C GLU A 59 -16.72 4.53 -33.55
N ASP A 60 -17.73 4.40 -32.67
CA ASP A 60 -19.10 4.02 -33.04
C ASP A 60 -20.12 4.63 -32.08
N LEU A 61 -21.09 5.36 -32.62
CA LEU A 61 -22.18 6.01 -31.86
C LEU A 61 -23.45 5.18 -31.70
N GLN A 62 -23.51 3.96 -32.22
CA GLN A 62 -24.68 3.11 -32.00
C GLN A 62 -24.77 2.66 -30.54
N GLN A 63 -25.35 3.53 -29.67
CA GLN A 63 -25.51 3.33 -28.22
C GLN A 63 -24.22 3.32 -27.41
N THR A 64 -23.32 4.26 -27.66
CA THR A 64 -22.12 4.41 -26.82
C THR A 64 -22.49 5.01 -25.46
N GLU A 65 -22.35 4.22 -24.39
CA GLU A 65 -22.52 4.68 -23.01
C GLU A 65 -21.20 5.21 -22.49
N ILE A 66 -21.14 6.55 -22.30
CA ILE A 66 -19.97 7.24 -21.73
C ILE A 66 -20.21 7.44 -20.24
N THR A 67 -19.25 7.02 -19.43
CA THR A 67 -19.25 7.20 -17.98
C THR A 67 -18.26 8.29 -17.59
N PHE A 68 -18.74 9.24 -16.80
CA PHE A 68 -17.96 10.30 -16.16
C PHE A 68 -17.73 9.92 -14.71
N SER A 69 -16.48 9.78 -14.30
CA SER A 69 -16.13 9.37 -12.93
C SER A 69 -15.01 10.23 -12.36
N HIS A 70 -15.15 10.58 -11.09
CA HIS A 70 -14.13 11.32 -10.34
C HIS A 70 -14.16 10.92 -8.87
N ILE A 71 -12.99 10.87 -8.22
CA ILE A 71 -12.88 10.54 -6.80
C ILE A 71 -13.69 11.55 -5.98
N GLY A 72 -14.64 11.04 -5.20
CA GLY A 72 -15.52 11.87 -4.38
C GLY A 72 -16.79 12.35 -5.06
N PHE A 73 -17.10 11.89 -6.26
CA PHE A 73 -18.32 12.18 -6.98
C PHE A 73 -19.04 10.91 -7.43
N ASP A 74 -20.39 10.97 -7.49
CA ASP A 74 -21.18 9.94 -8.12
C ASP A 74 -20.88 9.88 -9.61
N ASN A 75 -20.82 8.69 -10.18
CA ASN A 75 -20.69 8.55 -11.62
C ASN A 75 -21.95 9.03 -12.31
N TYR A 76 -21.73 9.67 -13.42
CA TYR A 76 -22.77 9.99 -14.38
C TYR A 76 -22.53 9.20 -15.66
N SER A 77 -23.53 8.48 -16.15
CA SER A 77 -23.48 7.80 -17.45
C SER A 77 -24.53 8.38 -18.38
N ALA A 78 -24.14 8.63 -19.61
CA ALA A 78 -25.03 9.12 -20.66
C ALA A 78 -24.80 8.36 -21.96
N ILE A 79 -25.87 8.15 -22.72
CA ILE A 79 -25.81 7.53 -24.05
C ILE A 79 -25.80 8.64 -25.10
N PHE A 80 -24.82 8.58 -25.98
CA PHE A 80 -24.66 9.53 -27.07
C PHE A 80 -24.87 8.80 -28.41
N ASN A 81 -25.66 9.43 -29.30
CA ASN A 81 -26.04 8.85 -30.59
C ASN A 81 -25.57 9.70 -31.77
N GLU A 82 -24.97 10.86 -31.49
CA GLU A 82 -24.51 11.82 -32.50
C GLU A 82 -23.36 12.67 -31.94
N ASP A 83 -22.63 13.34 -32.82
CA ASP A 83 -21.64 14.36 -32.42
C ASP A 83 -22.28 15.41 -31.52
N GLN A 84 -21.71 15.62 -30.34
CA GLN A 84 -22.18 16.65 -29.41
C GLN A 84 -21.02 17.51 -28.94
N SER A 85 -21.25 18.83 -29.00
CA SER A 85 -20.29 19.82 -28.55
C SER A 85 -20.87 20.73 -27.49
N GLY A 86 -20.04 21.09 -26.48
CA GLY A 86 -20.40 22.03 -25.44
C GLY A 86 -21.40 21.49 -24.41
N ILE A 87 -21.47 20.17 -24.22
CA ILE A 87 -22.37 19.59 -23.21
C ILE A 87 -21.88 19.91 -21.79
N ILE A 88 -22.83 20.09 -20.87
CA ILE A 88 -22.53 20.29 -19.44
C ILE A 88 -22.94 19.03 -18.69
N ILE A 89 -21.97 18.37 -18.07
CA ILE A 89 -22.17 17.22 -17.21
C ILE A 89 -22.06 17.68 -15.77
N LYS A 90 -23.07 17.41 -14.95
CA LYS A 90 -23.06 17.73 -13.52
C LYS A 90 -22.83 16.46 -12.72
N LEU A 91 -21.76 16.43 -11.89
CA LEU A 91 -21.47 15.33 -10.97
C LEU A 91 -21.85 15.74 -9.55
N LYS A 92 -22.51 14.82 -8.84
CA LYS A 92 -22.88 14.98 -7.45
C LYS A 92 -21.77 14.43 -6.54
N GLU A 93 -21.41 15.19 -5.51
CA GLU A 93 -20.43 14.71 -4.52
C GLU A 93 -20.90 13.46 -3.77
N THR A 94 -20.03 12.47 -3.65
CA THR A 94 -20.26 11.26 -2.87
C THR A 94 -19.01 10.88 -2.05
N SER A 95 -19.23 10.17 -0.96
CA SER A 95 -18.15 9.56 -0.17
C SER A 95 -17.92 8.08 -0.50
N LEU A 96 -18.70 7.49 -1.41
CA LEU A 96 -18.58 6.10 -1.82
C LEU A 96 -17.67 5.95 -3.04
N LEU A 97 -16.69 5.03 -2.94
CA LEU A 97 -15.59 4.89 -3.90
C LEU A 97 -15.78 3.80 -4.97
N MET A 98 -17.01 3.30 -5.20
CA MET A 98 -17.24 2.20 -6.17
C MET A 98 -16.78 2.50 -7.58
N ASN A 99 -16.61 3.75 -7.90
CA ASN A 99 -16.31 4.25 -9.23
C ASN A 99 -14.86 4.73 -9.37
N ASP A 100 -14.03 4.42 -8.37
CA ASP A 100 -12.61 4.73 -8.43
C ASP A 100 -11.90 3.87 -9.47
N ILE A 101 -10.89 4.41 -10.14
CA ILE A 101 -10.05 3.65 -11.07
C ILE A 101 -8.94 3.02 -10.26
N VAL A 102 -8.80 1.70 -10.35
CA VAL A 102 -7.70 0.94 -9.75
C VAL A 102 -6.77 0.42 -10.83
N VAL A 103 -5.48 0.41 -10.55
CA VAL A 103 -4.43 -0.02 -11.49
C VAL A 103 -3.68 -1.26 -11.01
N THR A 104 -3.63 -1.50 -9.71
CA THR A 104 -2.80 -2.56 -9.12
C THR A 104 -3.27 -3.95 -9.51
N SER A 105 -4.57 -4.20 -9.57
CA SER A 105 -5.13 -5.53 -9.82
C SER A 105 -4.92 -6.07 -11.23
N THR A 106 -4.77 -5.17 -12.22
CA THR A 106 -4.68 -5.53 -13.65
C THR A 106 -3.54 -4.83 -14.38
N LYS A 107 -2.80 -3.95 -13.71
CA LYS A 107 -1.79 -3.01 -14.26
C LYS A 107 -2.33 -2.05 -15.33
N ASN A 108 -3.64 -1.98 -15.48
CA ASN A 108 -4.37 -1.02 -16.31
C ASN A 108 -5.45 -0.35 -15.47
N GLY A 109 -5.85 0.88 -15.84
CA GLY A 109 -6.94 1.56 -15.16
C GLY A 109 -8.28 0.86 -15.40
N TYR A 110 -8.88 0.34 -14.34
CA TYR A 110 -10.22 -0.25 -14.33
C TYR A 110 -11.07 0.42 -13.25
N LEU A 111 -12.37 0.56 -13.52
CA LEU A 111 -13.29 0.93 -12.45
C LEU A 111 -13.29 -0.16 -11.37
N LEU A 112 -13.23 0.22 -10.11
CA LEU A 112 -13.17 -0.71 -8.97
C LEU A 112 -14.28 -1.75 -9.02
N ARG A 113 -15.50 -1.36 -9.39
CA ARG A 113 -16.66 -2.26 -9.55
C ARG A 113 -16.49 -3.30 -10.65
N ASP A 114 -15.67 -3.01 -11.67
CA ASP A 114 -15.47 -3.87 -12.85
C ASP A 114 -14.26 -4.81 -12.69
N VAL A 115 -13.47 -4.63 -11.63
CA VAL A 115 -12.30 -5.48 -11.38
C VAL A 115 -12.74 -6.83 -10.83
N PRO A 116 -12.34 -7.95 -11.47
CA PRO A 116 -12.68 -9.30 -10.98
C PRO A 116 -12.04 -9.70 -9.66
N ILE A 117 -11.04 -8.93 -9.22
CA ILE A 117 -10.23 -9.23 -8.04
C ILE A 117 -10.63 -8.29 -6.91
N THR A 118 -10.89 -8.84 -5.72
CA THR A 118 -11.25 -8.04 -4.55
C THR A 118 -10.13 -7.07 -4.21
N THR A 119 -10.42 -5.78 -4.38
CA THR A 119 -9.49 -4.68 -4.15
C THR A 119 -10.13 -3.67 -3.21
N GLU A 120 -9.43 -3.30 -2.15
CA GLU A 120 -9.82 -2.22 -1.25
C GLU A 120 -9.08 -0.94 -1.67
N VAL A 121 -9.77 0.19 -1.65
CA VAL A 121 -9.18 1.51 -1.93
C VAL A 121 -9.36 2.39 -0.71
N ILE A 122 -8.25 2.99 -0.27
CA ILE A 122 -8.21 4.03 0.77
C ILE A 122 -7.95 5.35 0.06
N SER A 123 -8.94 6.21 0.02
CA SER A 123 -8.87 7.49 -0.69
C SER A 123 -8.02 8.52 0.03
N ARG A 124 -7.60 9.57 -0.70
CA ARG A 124 -6.95 10.74 -0.13
C ARG A 124 -7.76 11.36 1.02
N LYS A 125 -9.08 11.46 0.87
CA LYS A 125 -9.98 11.99 1.89
C LYS A 125 -9.95 11.13 3.18
N GLU A 126 -9.94 9.80 3.04
CA GLU A 126 -9.83 8.88 4.18
C GLU A 126 -8.46 8.99 4.86
N ILE A 127 -7.37 9.13 4.08
CA ILE A 127 -6.00 9.34 4.58
C ILE A 127 -5.90 10.65 5.36
N GLU A 128 -6.39 11.76 4.82
CA GLU A 128 -6.37 13.06 5.49
C GLU A 128 -7.22 13.06 6.77
N ALA A 129 -8.34 12.33 6.78
CA ALA A 129 -9.22 12.20 7.93
C ALA A 129 -8.74 11.19 8.99
N SER A 130 -7.69 10.40 8.70
CA SER A 130 -7.15 9.42 9.66
C SER A 130 -6.18 10.04 10.67
N GLY A 131 -5.64 11.24 10.37
CA GLY A 131 -4.57 11.84 11.16
C GLY A 131 -3.23 11.14 11.04
N ALA A 132 -3.09 10.18 10.11
CA ALA A 132 -1.88 9.43 9.88
C ALA A 132 -0.71 10.30 9.39
N ILE A 133 0.52 9.84 9.63
CA ILE A 133 1.76 10.47 9.21
C ILE A 133 2.50 9.55 8.25
N THR A 134 2.48 8.26 8.54
CA THR A 134 3.16 7.20 7.80
C THR A 134 2.15 6.18 7.27
N LEU A 135 2.62 5.32 6.37
CA LEU A 135 1.82 4.19 5.90
C LEU A 135 1.42 3.25 7.05
N SER A 136 2.33 3.06 8.03
CA SER A 136 2.05 2.28 9.23
C SER A 136 0.78 2.76 9.92
N ASP A 137 0.65 4.07 10.15
CA ASP A 137 -0.51 4.63 10.86
C ASP A 137 -1.83 4.33 10.14
N ILE A 138 -1.83 4.34 8.80
CA ILE A 138 -3.02 4.04 8.02
C ILE A 138 -3.36 2.55 8.09
N ILE A 139 -2.36 1.70 7.88
CA ILE A 139 -2.55 0.24 7.84
C ILE A 139 -3.00 -0.26 9.21
N LEU A 140 -2.35 0.18 10.28
CA LEU A 140 -2.65 -0.27 11.64
C LEU A 140 -3.99 0.24 12.18
N GLN A 141 -4.59 1.26 11.56
CA GLN A 141 -5.96 1.69 11.87
C GLN A 141 -7.04 0.81 11.23
N ARG A 142 -6.67 -0.12 10.32
CA ARG A 142 -7.64 -1.03 9.69
C ARG A 142 -7.92 -2.23 10.58
N SER A 143 -9.17 -2.67 10.61
CA SER A 143 -9.50 -3.95 11.22
C SER A 143 -9.05 -5.09 10.30
N GLY A 144 -8.84 -6.27 10.85
CA GLY A 144 -8.23 -7.39 10.12
C GLY A 144 -6.72 -7.26 9.99
N ILE A 145 -6.15 -6.16 10.52
CA ILE A 145 -4.72 -5.97 10.60
C ILE A 145 -4.32 -5.89 12.07
N SER A 146 -3.46 -6.79 12.49
CA SER A 146 -2.87 -6.77 13.82
C SER A 146 -1.50 -6.09 13.78
N ALA A 147 -1.28 -5.20 14.74
CA ALA A 147 0.04 -4.62 14.96
C ALA A 147 0.95 -5.63 15.65
N SER A 148 2.19 -5.68 15.21
CA SER A 148 3.31 -6.33 15.87
C SER A 148 4.50 -5.39 15.80
N TYR A 149 5.57 -5.70 16.50
CA TYR A 149 6.77 -4.88 16.51
C TYR A 149 7.99 -5.76 16.42
N ASN A 150 8.96 -5.33 15.64
CA ASN A 150 10.28 -5.95 15.63
C ASN A 150 11.03 -5.64 16.93
N VAL A 151 12.13 -6.33 17.16
CA VAL A 151 13.02 -6.10 18.31
C VAL A 151 13.61 -4.69 18.37
N ASP A 152 13.69 -4.00 17.26
CA ASP A 152 14.12 -2.60 17.16
C ASP A 152 12.98 -1.58 17.32
N GLY A 153 11.79 -2.02 17.75
CA GLY A 153 10.61 -1.18 17.93
C GLY A 153 9.92 -0.77 16.62
N SER A 154 10.43 -1.17 15.45
CA SER A 154 9.81 -0.85 14.18
C SER A 154 8.46 -1.58 14.03
N PRO A 155 7.41 -0.88 13.56
CA PRO A 155 6.09 -1.48 13.44
C PRO A 155 6.03 -2.49 12.31
N THR A 156 5.49 -3.66 12.59
CA THR A 156 5.10 -4.68 11.63
C THR A 156 3.60 -4.97 11.76
N PHE A 157 3.07 -5.74 10.83
CA PHE A 157 1.65 -6.09 10.85
C PHE A 157 1.39 -7.48 10.28
N LYS A 158 0.25 -8.06 10.71
CA LYS A 158 -0.33 -9.23 10.06
C LYS A 158 -1.62 -8.83 9.36
N MET A 159 -1.85 -9.33 8.15
CA MET A 159 -3.07 -9.13 7.38
C MET A 159 -3.63 -10.48 6.93
N LEU A 160 -4.93 -10.69 7.11
CA LEU A 160 -5.58 -11.98 6.82
C LEU A 160 -4.91 -13.16 7.59
N GLY A 161 -4.36 -12.89 8.76
CA GLY A 161 -3.58 -13.83 9.56
C GLY A 161 -2.12 -14.03 9.14
N LEU A 162 -1.70 -13.46 8.00
CA LEU A 162 -0.35 -13.62 7.43
C LEU A 162 0.60 -12.54 7.91
N ASP A 163 1.84 -12.93 8.16
CA ASP A 163 2.93 -12.02 8.50
C ASP A 163 3.26 -11.08 7.34
N GLN A 164 3.73 -9.89 7.64
CA GLN A 164 4.06 -8.86 6.64
C GLN A 164 5.06 -9.34 5.58
N LYS A 165 5.96 -10.29 5.88
CA LYS A 165 6.90 -10.86 4.90
C LYS A 165 6.21 -11.58 3.71
N HIS A 166 4.91 -11.90 3.82
CA HIS A 166 4.07 -12.48 2.77
C HIS A 166 3.20 -11.43 2.05
N ILE A 167 3.43 -10.15 2.34
CA ILE A 167 2.66 -9.02 1.82
C ILE A 167 3.61 -8.08 1.11
N LEU A 168 3.41 -7.91 -0.19
CA LEU A 168 4.25 -7.05 -0.99
C LEU A 168 3.80 -5.58 -0.89
N VAL A 169 4.73 -4.70 -0.52
CA VAL A 169 4.49 -3.25 -0.45
C VAL A 169 5.13 -2.56 -1.66
N LEU A 170 4.32 -1.82 -2.38
CA LEU A 170 4.70 -1.11 -3.61
C LEU A 170 4.47 0.39 -3.47
N GLU A 171 5.27 1.17 -4.17
CA GLU A 171 4.97 2.56 -4.49
C GLU A 171 4.90 2.73 -6.02
N ASN A 172 3.75 3.20 -6.52
CA ASN A 172 3.46 3.32 -7.95
C ASN A 172 3.75 2.02 -8.76
N GLY A 173 3.47 0.86 -8.15
CA GLY A 173 3.68 -0.46 -8.76
C GLY A 173 5.12 -0.97 -8.71
N THR A 174 6.02 -0.28 -8.01
CA THR A 174 7.44 -0.65 -7.85
C THR A 174 7.70 -1.10 -6.41
N PRO A 175 8.36 -2.26 -6.18
CA PRO A 175 8.71 -2.73 -4.84
C PRO A 175 9.61 -1.74 -4.08
N ILE A 176 9.34 -1.58 -2.78
CA ILE A 176 10.19 -0.80 -1.89
C ILE A 176 11.33 -1.70 -1.40
N THR A 177 12.57 -1.23 -1.54
CA THR A 177 13.79 -1.92 -1.13
C THR A 177 14.11 -1.63 0.35
N GLY A 178 14.93 -2.48 0.95
CA GLY A 178 15.39 -2.39 2.33
C GLY A 178 14.49 -3.16 3.28
N LYS A 179 14.88 -4.38 3.56
CA LYS A 179 14.17 -5.27 4.47
C LYS A 179 15.02 -5.55 5.70
N PHE A 180 14.47 -5.26 6.87
CA PHE A 180 15.01 -5.76 8.12
C PHE A 180 14.12 -6.91 8.62
N ASN A 181 14.72 -8.04 8.99
CA ASN A 181 13.99 -9.27 9.31
C ASN A 181 12.95 -9.68 8.24
N ASN A 182 13.30 -9.53 6.97
CA ASN A 182 12.48 -9.85 5.80
C ASN A 182 11.26 -8.96 5.58
N VAL A 183 11.11 -7.86 6.30
CA VAL A 183 9.99 -6.92 6.18
C VAL A 183 10.48 -5.50 5.87
N VAL A 184 9.69 -4.78 5.07
CA VAL A 184 9.89 -3.33 4.86
C VAL A 184 9.28 -2.59 6.05
N ASP A 185 10.02 -1.69 6.70
CA ASP A 185 9.44 -0.84 7.73
C ASP A 185 8.47 0.18 7.11
N VAL A 186 7.18 -0.08 7.25
CA VAL A 186 6.11 0.80 6.74
C VAL A 186 6.02 2.13 7.51
N GLY A 187 6.66 2.25 8.68
CA GLY A 187 6.82 3.49 9.43
C GLY A 187 7.84 4.46 8.82
N GLN A 188 8.61 4.00 7.82
CA GLN A 188 9.54 4.84 7.06
C GLN A 188 8.91 5.48 5.82
N ILE A 189 7.68 5.09 5.45
CA ILE A 189 7.02 5.52 4.23
C ILE A 189 6.13 6.72 4.53
N SER A 190 6.51 7.88 4.01
CA SER A 190 5.73 9.12 4.13
C SER A 190 4.47 9.07 3.26
N ILE A 191 3.36 9.56 3.81
CA ILE A 191 2.08 9.66 3.08
C ILE A 191 1.80 11.04 2.50
N ASN A 192 2.79 11.92 2.45
CA ASN A 192 2.61 13.34 2.12
C ASN A 192 1.93 13.57 0.75
N ARG A 193 2.31 12.78 -0.27
CA ARG A 193 1.85 12.93 -1.66
C ARG A 193 0.97 11.76 -2.15
N ILE A 194 0.41 10.99 -1.24
CA ILE A 194 -0.42 9.84 -1.61
C ILE A 194 -1.78 10.31 -2.14
N GLN A 195 -2.17 9.86 -3.33
CA GLN A 195 -3.50 10.01 -3.88
C GLN A 195 -4.45 8.98 -3.29
N LYS A 196 -4.01 7.72 -3.22
CA LYS A 196 -4.74 6.59 -2.67
C LYS A 196 -3.82 5.44 -2.33
N ILE A 197 -4.32 4.49 -1.55
CA ILE A 197 -3.68 3.20 -1.31
C ILE A 197 -4.62 2.13 -1.86
N GLU A 198 -4.10 1.23 -2.71
CA GLU A 198 -4.83 0.08 -3.24
C GLU A 198 -4.32 -1.19 -2.54
N ILE A 199 -5.22 -1.97 -1.97
CA ILE A 199 -4.92 -3.22 -1.29
C ILE A 199 -5.62 -4.36 -2.04
N ILE A 200 -4.82 -5.22 -2.68
CA ILE A 200 -5.33 -6.44 -3.29
C ILE A 200 -5.19 -7.56 -2.27
N LYS A 201 -6.27 -8.30 -2.03
CA LYS A 201 -6.31 -9.41 -1.08
C LYS A 201 -6.22 -10.75 -1.82
N GLY A 202 -5.37 -11.66 -1.30
CA GLY A 202 -5.09 -12.96 -1.88
C GLY A 202 -3.81 -13.01 -2.73
N PRO A 203 -3.41 -14.21 -3.21
CA PRO A 203 -2.18 -14.41 -3.97
C PRO A 203 -2.12 -13.61 -5.26
N CYS A 204 -1.03 -12.87 -5.46
CA CYS A 204 -0.84 -11.93 -6.57
C CYS A 204 0.49 -12.12 -7.33
N SER A 205 1.23 -13.21 -7.07
CA SER A 205 2.55 -13.41 -7.70
C SER A 205 2.52 -13.49 -9.22
N ALA A 206 1.38 -13.83 -9.82
CA ALA A 206 1.19 -13.79 -11.27
C ALA A 206 1.48 -12.43 -11.92
N LEU A 207 1.41 -11.32 -11.17
CA LEU A 207 1.73 -9.97 -11.65
C LEU A 207 2.99 -9.38 -11.02
N TYR A 208 3.28 -9.76 -9.79
CA TYR A 208 4.25 -9.05 -8.95
C TYR A 208 5.43 -9.90 -8.50
N GLY A 209 5.40 -11.23 -8.75
CA GLY A 209 6.48 -12.14 -8.38
C GLY A 209 6.53 -12.45 -6.89
N SER A 210 7.75 -12.57 -6.35
CA SER A 210 7.98 -12.94 -4.95
C SER A 210 7.30 -12.01 -3.95
N ASP A 211 6.96 -12.54 -2.77
CA ASP A 211 6.38 -11.87 -1.59
C ASP A 211 4.89 -11.50 -1.71
N ALA A 212 4.29 -11.55 -2.92
CA ALA A 212 2.87 -11.29 -3.14
C ALA A 212 2.02 -12.55 -2.85
N MET A 213 2.23 -13.19 -1.68
CA MET A 213 1.59 -14.45 -1.32
C MET A 213 0.20 -14.29 -0.73
N GLY A 214 -0.02 -13.26 0.09
CA GLY A 214 -1.27 -13.03 0.80
C GLY A 214 -1.99 -11.75 0.42
N ALA A 215 -1.22 -10.71 0.10
CA ALA A 215 -1.76 -9.43 -0.34
C ALA A 215 -0.69 -8.58 -1.05
N VAL A 216 -1.16 -7.52 -1.73
CA VAL A 216 -0.31 -6.45 -2.26
C VAL A 216 -0.88 -5.12 -1.79
N ILE A 217 -0.03 -4.27 -1.22
CA ILE A 217 -0.35 -2.89 -0.84
C ILE A 217 0.39 -1.98 -1.80
N ASN A 218 -0.34 -1.20 -2.60
CA ASN A 218 0.27 -0.26 -3.54
C ASN A 218 -0.11 1.17 -3.18
N ILE A 219 0.90 1.97 -2.94
CA ILE A 219 0.79 3.40 -2.70
C ILE A 219 0.80 4.10 -4.04
N VAL A 220 -0.29 4.80 -4.37
CA VAL A 220 -0.42 5.55 -5.61
C VAL A 220 -0.23 7.03 -5.31
N SER A 221 0.82 7.63 -5.86
CA SER A 221 1.14 9.05 -5.67
C SER A 221 0.36 9.94 -6.64
N ASP A 222 0.10 11.18 -6.23
CA ASP A 222 -0.43 12.22 -7.11
C ASP A 222 0.67 12.72 -8.05
N LYS A 223 0.57 12.37 -9.34
CA LYS A 223 1.61 12.60 -10.34
C LYS A 223 1.44 13.86 -11.17
N SER A 224 0.25 14.39 -11.31
CA SER A 224 -0.04 15.42 -12.31
C SER A 224 -0.87 16.55 -11.73
N PRO A 225 -0.27 17.44 -10.92
CA PRO A 225 -0.95 18.65 -10.51
C PRO A 225 -1.12 19.58 -11.72
N GLU A 226 -2.30 20.14 -11.87
CA GLU A 226 -2.62 21.06 -12.97
C GLU A 226 -2.06 22.46 -12.73
N LYS A 227 -1.83 22.84 -11.48
CA LYS A 227 -1.32 24.15 -11.06
C LYS A 227 -0.18 24.01 -10.09
N THR A 228 0.70 25.00 -10.11
CA THR A 228 1.72 25.11 -9.06
C THR A 228 1.05 25.13 -7.71
N SER A 229 1.44 24.18 -6.88
CA SER A 229 0.93 24.03 -5.51
C SER A 229 2.09 23.86 -4.54
N PHE A 230 1.94 24.49 -3.38
CA PHE A 230 2.82 24.29 -2.24
C PHE A 230 1.96 23.94 -1.01
N ASN A 231 2.19 22.77 -0.46
CA ASN A 231 1.53 22.31 0.74
C ASN A 231 2.58 22.09 1.80
N THR A 232 2.35 22.61 3.00
CA THR A 232 3.23 22.38 4.14
C THR A 232 2.42 22.13 5.39
N SER A 233 2.97 21.34 6.31
CA SER A 233 2.40 21.16 7.65
C SER A 233 3.48 21.02 8.69
N TYR A 234 3.15 21.46 9.89
CA TYR A 234 3.91 21.20 11.09
C TYR A 234 3.01 20.55 12.13
N ARG A 235 3.46 19.44 12.68
CA ARG A 235 2.79 18.70 13.77
C ARG A 235 3.74 18.64 14.96
N THR A 236 3.21 18.88 16.14
CA THR A 236 3.84 18.55 17.43
C THR A 236 2.96 17.57 18.19
N SER A 237 3.56 16.67 18.93
CA SER A 237 2.85 15.65 19.72
C SER A 237 3.46 15.50 21.11
N SER A 238 2.65 15.02 22.04
CA SER A 238 3.07 14.71 23.41
C SER A 238 2.50 13.37 23.85
N SER A 239 3.31 12.56 24.50
CA SER A 239 2.97 11.21 24.95
C SER A 239 1.97 11.17 26.12
N ASP A 240 1.79 12.28 26.85
CA ASP A 240 0.85 12.38 27.97
C ASP A 240 -0.43 13.17 27.63
N ALA A 241 -0.56 13.61 26.36
CA ALA A 241 -1.65 14.45 25.88
C ALA A 241 -1.86 15.75 26.70
N SER A 242 -0.86 16.19 27.49
CA SER A 242 -0.97 17.44 28.24
C SER A 242 -0.78 18.63 27.30
N PHE A 243 -1.62 19.66 27.46
CA PHE A 243 -1.57 20.85 26.60
C PHE A 243 -0.27 21.64 26.78
N SER A 244 0.30 21.66 27.98
CA SER A 244 1.59 22.30 28.26
C SER A 244 2.73 21.65 27.45
N ASN A 245 2.74 20.33 27.36
CA ASN A 245 3.76 19.59 26.62
C ASN A 245 3.55 19.67 25.11
N LEU A 246 2.30 19.76 24.64
CA LEU A 246 2.00 20.01 23.22
C LEU A 246 2.52 21.37 22.72
N LEU A 247 2.62 22.38 23.59
CA LEU A 247 3.18 23.67 23.26
C LEU A 247 4.72 23.71 23.36
N ASN A 248 5.32 22.69 23.94
CA ASN A 248 6.78 22.58 23.99
C ASN A 248 7.34 22.08 22.65
N LEU A 249 7.79 23.01 21.81
CA LEU A 249 8.32 22.74 20.47
C LEU A 249 9.59 21.87 20.44
N LYS A 250 10.19 21.56 21.57
CA LYS A 250 11.33 20.63 21.70
C LYS A 250 10.90 19.17 21.73
N SER A 251 9.61 18.89 21.94
CA SER A 251 9.03 17.55 21.85
C SER A 251 8.81 17.14 20.39
N ASN A 252 8.33 15.96 20.16
CA ASN A 252 8.14 15.31 18.88
C ASN A 252 7.58 16.22 17.77
N GLY A 253 8.41 16.57 16.81
CA GLY A 253 8.07 17.49 15.73
C GLY A 253 8.13 16.83 14.36
N ILE A 254 7.15 17.13 13.50
CA ILE A 254 7.09 16.63 12.13
C ILE A 254 6.80 17.79 11.19
N ILE A 255 7.71 18.01 10.24
CA ILE A 255 7.53 18.95 9.14
C ILE A 255 7.31 18.15 7.87
N ARG A 256 6.24 18.46 7.13
CA ARG A 256 5.98 17.90 5.81
C ARG A 256 5.78 19.03 4.82
N SER A 257 6.45 18.97 3.69
CA SER A 257 6.31 19.95 2.62
C SER A 257 6.27 19.25 1.29
N ASN A 258 5.38 19.68 0.42
CA ASN A 258 5.28 19.23 -0.95
C ASN A 258 5.16 20.44 -1.87
N ILE A 259 5.96 20.45 -2.94
CA ILE A 259 5.86 21.42 -4.03
C ILE A 259 5.65 20.69 -5.34
N ALA A 260 4.70 21.16 -6.13
CA ALA A 260 4.40 20.62 -7.44
C ALA A 260 4.31 21.77 -8.46
N ILE A 261 5.09 21.66 -9.52
CA ILE A 261 5.27 22.73 -10.52
C ILE A 261 5.05 22.14 -11.91
N PRO A 262 3.88 22.35 -12.53
CA PRO A 262 3.67 22.05 -13.95
C PRO A 262 4.28 23.18 -14.82
N ILE A 263 5.13 22.80 -15.78
CA ILE A 263 5.78 23.70 -16.73
C ILE A 263 5.58 23.12 -18.13
N ASN A 264 4.57 23.59 -18.85
CA ASN A 264 4.22 23.08 -20.19
C ASN A 264 4.05 21.55 -20.20
N LYS A 265 5.00 20.86 -20.85
CA LYS A 265 5.00 19.39 -20.99
C LYS A 265 5.71 18.68 -19.82
N MET A 266 6.25 19.41 -18.87
CA MET A 266 7.01 18.90 -17.75
C MET A 266 6.29 19.18 -16.42
N THR A 267 6.31 18.21 -15.51
CA THR A 267 5.87 18.38 -14.13
C THR A 267 7.01 18.01 -13.20
N ILE A 268 7.29 18.86 -12.23
CA ILE A 268 8.28 18.62 -11.18
C ILE A 268 7.54 18.54 -9.86
N ASN A 269 7.71 17.43 -9.17
CA ASN A 269 7.17 17.19 -7.84
C ASN A 269 8.33 16.96 -6.88
N ASN A 270 8.34 17.68 -5.76
CA ASN A 270 9.27 17.41 -4.66
C ASN A 270 8.48 17.31 -3.36
N ASP A 271 8.81 16.34 -2.54
CA ASP A 271 8.29 16.27 -1.19
C ASP A 271 9.40 16.00 -0.18
N VAL A 272 9.25 16.59 1.00
CA VAL A 272 10.17 16.48 2.14
C VAL A 272 9.34 16.17 3.38
N THR A 273 9.80 15.21 4.16
CA THR A 273 9.30 14.95 5.51
C THR A 273 10.49 14.85 6.46
N ILE A 274 10.48 15.69 7.47
CA ILE A 274 11.46 15.66 8.57
C ILE A 274 10.68 15.31 9.83
N GLN A 275 11.14 14.30 10.54
CA GLN A 275 10.54 13.85 11.79
C GLN A 275 11.61 13.72 12.85
N ASN A 276 11.38 14.36 13.97
CA ASN A 276 12.15 14.18 15.19
C ASN A 276 11.23 13.62 16.26
N PHE A 277 11.63 12.51 16.84
CA PHE A 277 10.93 11.87 17.95
C PHE A 277 11.91 11.71 19.10
N SER A 278 11.53 12.19 20.27
CA SER A 278 12.28 12.00 21.51
C SER A 278 11.39 11.28 22.51
N ASN A 279 11.82 10.14 22.98
CA ASN A 279 11.13 9.37 24.00
C ASN A 279 11.53 9.88 25.38
N ASN A 280 10.78 10.85 25.91
CA ASN A 280 10.98 11.33 27.28
C ASN A 280 10.21 10.50 28.32
N SER A 281 9.64 9.38 27.94
CA SER A 281 8.80 8.57 28.80
C SER A 281 9.51 7.30 29.24
N ASN A 282 9.18 6.84 30.46
CA ASN A 282 9.61 5.60 31.08
C ASN A 282 9.12 4.33 30.33
N TYR A 283 9.04 4.34 29.01
CA TYR A 283 8.69 3.17 28.22
C TYR A 283 9.93 2.32 28.00
N GLU A 284 10.06 1.32 28.82
CA GLU A 284 11.17 0.38 28.94
C GLU A 284 11.43 -0.47 27.67
N TYR A 285 10.61 -0.34 26.61
CA TYR A 285 10.56 -1.27 25.47
C TYR A 285 10.54 -0.58 24.09
N LEU A 286 10.70 0.73 23.99
CA LEU A 286 11.03 1.35 22.72
C LEU A 286 12.55 1.47 22.65
N ASP A 287 13.18 0.67 21.79
CA ASP A 287 14.62 0.59 21.60
C ASP A 287 15.23 1.88 21.00
N ALA A 288 14.65 3.06 21.28
CA ALA A 288 15.23 4.32 20.87
C ALA A 288 14.75 5.49 21.74
N ASP A 289 15.69 6.17 22.37
CA ASP A 289 15.44 7.43 23.08
C ASP A 289 15.19 8.58 22.10
N ASN A 290 15.86 8.56 20.95
CA ASN A 290 15.70 9.55 19.90
C ASN A 290 15.68 8.91 18.52
N ILE A 291 14.68 9.29 17.71
CA ILE A 291 14.56 8.88 16.31
C ILE A 291 14.46 10.13 15.43
N ASN A 292 15.39 10.26 14.50
CA ASN A 292 15.38 11.32 13.49
C ASN A 292 15.19 10.70 12.11
N LYS A 293 14.17 11.14 11.37
CA LYS A 293 13.88 10.63 10.01
C LYS A 293 13.85 11.79 9.01
N LEU A 294 14.43 11.56 7.83
CA LEU A 294 14.36 12.43 6.67
C LEU A 294 13.91 11.63 5.47
N ASN A 295 12.79 12.02 4.86
CA ASN A 295 12.38 11.57 3.55
C ASN A 295 12.49 12.75 2.57
N PHE A 296 13.09 12.50 1.40
CA PHE A 296 13.16 13.45 0.31
C PHE A 296 12.90 12.73 -0.99
N ASN A 297 11.80 13.09 -1.67
CA ASN A 297 11.41 12.48 -2.93
C ASN A 297 11.31 13.54 -4.02
N THR A 298 11.85 13.22 -5.19
CA THR A 298 11.76 14.05 -6.39
C THR A 298 11.19 13.22 -7.53
N GLU A 299 10.25 13.78 -8.26
CA GLU A 299 9.72 13.17 -9.47
C GLU A 299 9.62 14.22 -10.57
N VAL A 300 10.11 13.88 -11.75
CA VAL A 300 10.02 14.69 -12.96
C VAL A 300 9.30 13.89 -14.03
N ILE A 301 8.19 14.41 -14.53
CA ILE A 301 7.39 13.80 -15.59
C ILE A 301 7.47 14.68 -16.83
N LEU A 302 7.90 14.12 -17.95
CA LEU A 302 8.01 14.81 -19.25
C LEU A 302 7.08 14.13 -20.25
N LYS A 303 6.05 14.86 -20.74
CA LYS A 303 5.08 14.38 -21.73
C LYS A 303 5.43 14.91 -23.11
N LEU A 304 5.86 14.04 -24.02
CA LEU A 304 6.32 14.35 -25.40
C LEU A 304 5.47 13.59 -26.42
N ASN A 305 4.33 14.14 -26.80
CA ASN A 305 3.38 13.49 -27.73
C ASN A 305 3.07 12.04 -27.30
N LYS A 306 3.63 11.04 -28.04
CA LYS A 306 3.46 9.62 -27.78
C LYS A 306 4.34 9.07 -26.66
N HIS A 307 5.29 9.84 -26.14
CA HIS A 307 6.25 9.42 -25.13
C HIS A 307 5.98 10.13 -23.80
N THR A 308 6.04 9.39 -22.71
CA THR A 308 6.12 9.94 -21.36
C THR A 308 7.38 9.39 -20.70
N LEU A 309 8.22 10.28 -20.20
CA LEU A 309 9.41 9.95 -19.42
C LEU A 309 9.16 10.36 -17.98
N GLU A 310 9.37 9.43 -17.06
CA GLU A 310 9.26 9.68 -15.62
C GLU A 310 10.62 9.38 -14.99
N PHE A 311 11.15 10.34 -14.23
CA PHE A 311 12.34 10.18 -13.41
C PHE A 311 11.92 10.35 -11.97
N SER A 312 12.21 9.40 -11.12
CA SER A 312 11.95 9.53 -9.69
C SER A 312 13.18 9.14 -8.89
N ASN A 313 13.42 9.90 -7.82
CA ASN A 313 14.40 9.58 -6.80
C ASN A 313 13.71 9.64 -5.43
N GLN A 314 13.91 8.61 -4.63
CA GLN A 314 13.42 8.49 -3.27
C GLN A 314 14.60 8.31 -2.34
N PHE A 315 14.82 9.26 -1.48
CA PHE A 315 15.87 9.23 -0.47
C PHE A 315 15.27 9.18 0.93
N PHE A 316 15.76 8.26 1.74
CA PHE A 316 15.40 8.13 3.15
C PHE A 316 16.64 8.00 4.00
N LYS A 317 16.64 8.66 5.16
CA LYS A 317 17.65 8.51 6.19
C LYS A 317 17.00 8.49 7.57
N GLN A 318 17.44 7.59 8.43
CA GLN A 318 16.99 7.48 9.81
C GLN A 318 18.20 7.29 10.72
N ASN A 319 18.15 7.94 11.87
CA ASN A 319 19.10 7.74 12.97
C ASN A 319 18.30 7.47 14.25
N ASN A 320 18.58 6.34 14.88
CA ASN A 320 18.03 5.96 16.17
C ASN A 320 19.17 5.90 17.16
N ASN A 321 18.99 6.52 18.32
CA ASN A 321 19.90 6.43 19.47
C ASN A 321 19.14 5.89 20.66
N GLU A 322 19.73 4.94 21.36
CA GLU A 322 19.21 4.30 22.56
C GLU A 322 20.27 4.24 23.64
N ASP A 323 19.95 4.70 24.83
CA ASP A 323 20.80 4.53 26.02
C ASP A 323 20.38 3.28 26.79
N VAL A 324 21.24 2.27 26.80
CA VAL A 324 21.04 1.06 27.60
C VAL A 324 21.41 1.35 29.04
N LYS A 325 20.42 1.25 29.96
CA LYS A 325 20.57 1.67 31.36
C LYS A 325 20.44 0.48 32.32
N LEU A 326 21.24 0.50 33.37
CA LEU A 326 21.03 -0.37 34.53
C LEU A 326 19.79 0.07 35.32
N PHE A 327 19.28 -0.79 36.21
CA PHE A 327 18.13 -0.47 37.10
C PHE A 327 18.31 0.80 37.93
N ASN A 328 19.55 1.23 38.20
CA ASN A 328 19.87 2.45 38.91
C ASN A 328 19.94 3.69 38.00
N GLY A 329 19.64 3.56 36.71
CA GLY A 329 19.69 4.63 35.73
C GLY A 329 21.05 4.92 35.12
N THR A 330 22.11 4.17 35.50
CA THR A 330 23.45 4.32 34.93
C THR A 330 23.46 3.79 33.50
N ILE A 331 23.84 4.61 32.51
CA ILE A 331 24.04 4.22 31.12
C ILE A 331 25.26 3.28 31.08
N ILE A 332 25.13 2.14 30.44
CA ILE A 332 26.23 1.18 30.25
C ILE A 332 26.73 1.16 28.82
N ASN A 333 25.80 1.33 27.85
CA ASN A 333 26.09 1.39 26.43
C ASN A 333 25.14 2.39 25.78
N THR A 334 25.55 2.89 24.61
CA THR A 334 24.67 3.61 23.68
C THR A 334 24.63 2.84 22.37
N ASN A 335 23.42 2.50 21.92
CA ASN A 335 23.18 1.85 20.64
C ASN A 335 22.80 2.91 19.61
N GLU A 336 23.50 2.93 18.47
CA GLU A 336 23.16 3.76 17.33
C GLU A 336 22.73 2.89 16.15
N THR A 337 21.58 3.20 15.53
CA THR A 337 21.17 2.58 14.28
C THR A 337 21.05 3.64 13.20
N LEU A 338 21.90 3.55 12.19
CA LEU A 338 21.87 4.39 11.00
C LEU A 338 21.25 3.61 9.86
N ILE A 339 20.15 4.13 9.29
CA ILE A 339 19.48 3.54 8.12
C ILE A 339 19.49 4.56 7.01
N SER A 340 19.87 4.14 5.81
CA SER A 340 19.72 4.92 4.59
C SER A 340 19.13 4.08 3.47
N ARG A 341 18.31 4.70 2.64
CA ARG A 341 17.75 4.09 1.43
C ARG A 341 17.73 5.13 0.32
N ASN A 342 18.19 4.75 -0.85
CA ASN A 342 18.07 5.55 -2.04
C ASN A 342 17.55 4.69 -3.19
N GLN A 343 16.50 5.13 -3.86
CA GLN A 343 15.92 4.43 -5.00
C GLN A 343 15.77 5.41 -6.15
N PHE A 344 16.36 5.08 -7.28
CA PHE A 344 16.25 5.82 -8.51
C PHE A 344 15.50 4.99 -9.56
N LEU A 345 14.51 5.58 -10.22
CA LEU A 345 13.67 4.92 -11.22
C LEU A 345 13.53 5.82 -12.45
N ILE A 346 13.77 5.26 -13.59
CA ILE A 346 13.44 5.86 -14.89
C ILE A 346 12.38 4.99 -15.53
N THR A 347 11.26 5.59 -15.92
CA THR A 347 10.21 4.90 -16.68
C THR A 347 9.97 5.63 -17.99
N HIS A 348 9.90 4.88 -19.07
CA HIS A 348 9.53 5.37 -20.40
C HIS A 348 8.27 4.65 -20.85
N LEU A 349 7.19 5.42 -21.04
CA LEU A 349 5.95 4.95 -21.63
C LEU A 349 5.87 5.47 -23.06
N PHE A 350 5.64 4.57 -24.00
CA PHE A 350 5.46 4.86 -25.42
C PHE A 350 4.09 4.36 -25.88
N LYS A 351 3.20 5.28 -26.28
CA LYS A 351 1.89 4.98 -26.86
C LYS A 351 2.01 5.06 -28.40
N THR A 352 2.06 3.93 -29.06
CA THR A 352 2.08 3.89 -30.54
C THR A 352 0.72 4.29 -31.12
N SER A 353 -0.35 3.84 -30.47
CA SER A 353 -1.74 4.16 -30.78
C SER A 353 -2.55 4.23 -29.47
N GLU A 354 -3.81 4.60 -29.56
CA GLU A 354 -4.73 4.56 -28.40
C GLU A 354 -4.87 3.14 -27.80
N THR A 355 -4.64 2.12 -28.63
CA THR A 355 -4.82 0.73 -28.21
C THR A 355 -3.52 -0.01 -27.90
N LEU A 356 -2.34 0.50 -28.27
CA LEU A 356 -1.05 -0.19 -28.09
C LEU A 356 -0.05 0.71 -27.37
N SER A 357 0.43 0.24 -26.22
CA SER A 357 1.46 0.92 -25.45
C SER A 357 2.58 -0.03 -25.02
N PHE A 358 3.77 0.53 -24.90
CA PHE A 358 4.97 -0.11 -24.38
C PHE A 358 5.45 0.68 -23.18
N SER A 359 5.89 0.00 -22.15
CA SER A 359 6.54 0.61 -20.99
C SER A 359 7.83 -0.12 -20.70
N GLN A 360 8.86 0.62 -20.39
CA GLN A 360 10.12 0.08 -19.89
C GLN A 360 10.58 0.90 -18.70
N SER A 361 11.19 0.23 -17.74
CA SER A 361 11.74 0.90 -16.57
C SER A 361 13.06 0.31 -16.15
N LEU A 362 13.94 1.18 -15.67
CA LEU A 362 15.19 0.82 -15.02
C LEU A 362 15.17 1.38 -13.62
N ARG A 363 15.32 0.52 -12.62
CA ARG A 363 15.41 0.86 -11.20
C ARG A 363 16.78 0.48 -10.67
N THR A 364 17.37 1.39 -9.90
CA THR A 364 18.47 1.09 -8.99
C THR A 364 18.05 1.43 -7.58
N ALA A 365 18.35 0.58 -6.63
CA ALA A 365 18.02 0.82 -5.24
C ALA A 365 19.17 0.38 -4.35
N THR A 366 19.47 1.18 -3.34
CA THR A 366 20.46 0.89 -2.30
C THR A 366 19.82 1.05 -0.94
N TYR A 367 20.16 0.17 -0.02
CA TYR A 367 19.77 0.22 1.37
C TYR A 367 20.98 -0.11 2.23
N SER A 368 21.19 0.64 3.30
CA SER A 368 22.24 0.36 4.28
C SER A 368 21.67 0.53 5.67
N ARG A 369 21.94 -0.41 6.54
CA ARG A 369 21.67 -0.38 7.97
C ARG A 369 22.96 -0.68 8.72
N ASN A 370 23.38 0.26 9.52
CA ASN A 370 24.54 0.11 10.39
C ASN A 370 24.11 0.20 11.86
N TYR A 371 24.36 -0.85 12.64
CA TYR A 371 24.06 -0.92 14.06
C TYR A 371 25.38 -0.92 14.84
N VAL A 372 25.58 0.12 15.64
CA VAL A 372 26.82 0.34 16.39
C VAL A 372 26.51 0.36 17.89
N VAL A 373 27.26 -0.38 18.66
CA VAL A 373 27.22 -0.37 20.13
C VAL A 373 28.46 0.34 20.65
N LYS A 374 28.26 1.40 21.41
CA LYS A 374 29.31 2.19 22.02
C LYS A 374 29.32 2.06 23.55
N ASP A 375 30.49 2.02 24.14
CA ASP A 375 30.63 2.04 25.59
C ASP A 375 30.47 3.50 26.16
N MET A 376 30.54 3.60 27.47
CA MET A 376 30.44 4.90 28.18
C MET A 376 31.55 5.91 27.79
N LEU A 377 32.62 5.49 27.14
CA LEU A 377 33.72 6.33 26.66
C LEU A 377 33.60 6.59 25.15
N ASP A 378 32.42 6.36 24.53
CA ASP A 378 32.13 6.52 23.10
C ASP A 378 33.03 5.64 22.18
N ARG A 379 33.56 4.53 22.71
CA ARG A 379 34.33 3.56 21.91
C ARG A 379 33.43 2.53 21.36
N GLU A 380 33.60 2.19 20.08
CA GLU A 380 32.85 1.12 19.42
C GLU A 380 33.21 -0.24 20.03
N ASN A 381 32.20 -0.92 20.58
CA ASN A 381 32.31 -2.29 21.08
C ASN A 381 31.89 -3.31 20.00
N SER A 382 30.92 -2.94 19.14
CA SER A 382 30.52 -3.74 17.99
C SER A 382 29.95 -2.85 16.90
N ASN A 383 30.09 -3.31 15.65
CA ASN A 383 29.55 -2.68 14.45
C ASN A 383 28.97 -3.79 13.58
N ASP A 384 27.74 -3.62 13.10
CA ASP A 384 27.00 -4.61 12.35
C ASP A 384 26.35 -3.95 11.13
N LEU A 385 27.00 -4.12 9.97
CA LEU A 385 26.58 -3.53 8.72
C LEU A 385 25.75 -4.54 7.92
N THR A 386 24.66 -4.05 7.34
CA THR A 386 23.85 -4.75 6.34
C THR A 386 23.58 -3.80 5.18
N GLU A 387 23.87 -4.24 3.97
CA GLU A 387 23.60 -3.50 2.73
C GLU A 387 22.83 -4.35 1.74
N GLU A 388 21.89 -3.73 1.05
CA GLU A 388 21.13 -4.31 -0.06
C GLU A 388 21.23 -3.38 -1.26
N ASP A 389 21.65 -3.89 -2.40
CA ASP A 389 21.61 -3.20 -3.68
C ASP A 389 20.79 -4.01 -4.66
N ASP A 390 20.05 -3.33 -5.51
CA ASP A 390 19.26 -3.99 -6.56
C ASP A 390 19.26 -3.17 -7.84
N ILE A 391 19.44 -3.86 -8.95
CA ILE A 391 19.26 -3.31 -10.29
C ILE A 391 18.16 -4.12 -10.96
N GLU A 392 17.10 -3.46 -11.40
CA GLU A 392 15.95 -4.09 -12.02
C GLU A 392 15.61 -3.42 -13.35
N TYR A 393 15.42 -4.21 -14.39
CA TYR A 393 14.87 -3.80 -15.67
C TYR A 393 13.55 -4.50 -15.93
N LYS A 394 12.51 -3.73 -16.27
CA LYS A 394 11.19 -4.24 -16.66
C LYS A 394 10.81 -3.75 -18.04
N PHE A 395 10.24 -4.65 -18.83
CA PHE A 395 9.57 -4.35 -20.07
C PHE A 395 8.12 -4.82 -20.01
N TRP A 396 7.22 -3.99 -20.52
CA TRP A 396 5.79 -4.25 -20.51
C TRP A 396 5.15 -3.81 -21.80
N ILE A 397 4.25 -4.64 -22.36
CA ILE A 397 3.40 -4.35 -23.50
C ILE A 397 1.95 -4.49 -23.14
N SER A 398 1.12 -3.54 -23.56
CA SER A 398 -0.34 -3.60 -23.38
C SER A 398 -1.02 -3.33 -24.72
N LYS A 399 -1.93 -4.23 -25.11
CA LYS A 399 -2.78 -4.10 -26.28
C LYS A 399 -4.24 -4.17 -25.85
N ASN A 400 -4.97 -3.10 -26.15
CA ASN A 400 -6.40 -3.00 -25.89
C ASN A 400 -7.18 -3.29 -27.16
N TYR A 401 -8.17 -4.15 -27.04
CA TYR A 401 -9.23 -4.37 -28.02
C TYR A 401 -10.54 -3.94 -27.37
N SER A 402 -11.64 -3.87 -28.13
CA SER A 402 -12.93 -3.40 -27.59
C SER A 402 -13.38 -4.10 -26.29
N LYS A 403 -13.21 -5.40 -26.20
CA LYS A 403 -13.60 -6.22 -25.02
C LYS A 403 -12.45 -6.91 -24.30
N THR A 404 -11.24 -6.84 -24.86
CA THR A 404 -10.09 -7.62 -24.37
C THR A 404 -8.87 -6.73 -24.23
N THR A 405 -8.21 -6.83 -23.11
CA THR A 405 -6.87 -6.27 -22.89
C THR A 405 -5.88 -7.40 -22.72
N ILE A 406 -4.81 -7.37 -23.50
CA ILE A 406 -3.70 -8.32 -23.40
C ILE A 406 -2.48 -7.57 -22.91
N ASN A 407 -1.91 -8.06 -21.83
CA ASN A 407 -0.69 -7.55 -21.22
C ASN A 407 0.37 -8.64 -21.24
N GLY A 408 1.63 -8.26 -21.45
CA GLY A 408 2.75 -9.18 -21.33
C GLY A 408 4.04 -8.43 -21.04
N GLY A 409 5.01 -9.12 -20.49
CA GLY A 409 6.28 -8.47 -20.18
C GLY A 409 7.34 -9.41 -19.66
N ALA A 410 8.50 -8.82 -19.42
CA ALA A 410 9.67 -9.47 -18.84
C ALA A 410 10.29 -8.58 -17.76
N GLU A 411 10.90 -9.22 -16.80
CA GLU A 411 11.55 -8.58 -15.64
C GLU A 411 12.89 -9.27 -15.40
N PHE A 412 13.93 -8.48 -15.19
CA PHE A 412 15.27 -8.95 -14.88
C PHE A 412 15.76 -8.14 -13.68
N SER A 413 16.21 -8.82 -12.62
CA SER A 413 16.81 -8.14 -11.48
C SER A 413 18.03 -8.89 -10.95
N LYS A 414 18.90 -8.13 -10.32
CA LYS A 414 20.13 -8.65 -9.69
C LYS A 414 20.28 -8.06 -8.31
N PRO A 415 19.56 -8.60 -7.30
CA PRO A 415 19.79 -8.22 -5.93
C PRO A 415 21.16 -8.69 -5.43
N HIS A 416 21.82 -7.79 -4.74
CA HIS A 416 23.07 -7.99 -4.03
C HIS A 416 22.85 -7.72 -2.55
N TYR A 417 23.43 -8.52 -1.67
CA TYR A 417 23.28 -8.41 -0.23
C TYR A 417 24.63 -8.62 0.44
N LEU A 418 25.03 -7.67 1.27
CA LEU A 418 26.23 -7.72 2.09
C LEU A 418 25.81 -7.61 3.56
N SER A 419 26.33 -8.47 4.44
CA SER A 419 26.08 -8.33 5.87
C SER A 419 27.17 -9.04 6.67
N ASP A 420 27.60 -8.36 7.75
CA ASP A 420 28.52 -8.94 8.75
C ASP A 420 27.93 -10.17 9.45
N ARG A 421 26.62 -10.36 9.32
CA ARG A 421 25.91 -11.53 9.89
C ARG A 421 25.93 -12.77 9.00
N LEU A 422 26.45 -12.70 7.78
CA LEU A 422 26.52 -13.83 6.87
C LEU A 422 27.87 -14.56 6.93
N GLN A 423 27.87 -15.88 6.81
CA GLN A 423 29.08 -16.70 6.75
C GLN A 423 30.10 -16.20 5.70
N ASN A 424 29.62 -15.79 4.53
CA ASN A 424 30.47 -15.35 3.42
C ASN A 424 30.41 -13.85 3.17
N GLY A 425 29.74 -13.08 4.06
CA GLY A 425 29.61 -11.62 3.99
C GLY A 425 28.77 -11.11 2.83
N GLU A 426 28.92 -11.64 1.63
CA GLU A 426 28.34 -11.10 0.38
C GLU A 426 27.61 -12.18 -0.43
N GLN A 427 26.44 -11.82 -0.98
CA GLN A 427 25.63 -12.73 -1.81
C GLN A 427 24.97 -11.99 -2.98
N ASN A 428 24.84 -12.70 -4.10
CA ASN A 428 24.19 -12.21 -5.32
C ASN A 428 23.14 -13.23 -5.80
N ARG A 429 22.10 -12.73 -6.47
CA ARG A 429 21.11 -13.57 -7.14
C ARG A 429 20.74 -12.97 -8.49
N ASN A 430 20.54 -13.79 -9.52
CA ASN A 430 19.96 -13.36 -10.78
C ASN A 430 18.50 -13.84 -10.82
N ILE A 431 17.60 -12.93 -11.13
CA ILE A 431 16.17 -13.22 -11.27
C ILE A 431 15.73 -12.81 -12.66
N SER A 432 15.04 -13.69 -13.34
CA SER A 432 14.35 -13.39 -14.60
C SER A 432 12.92 -13.88 -14.53
N ALA A 433 11.99 -13.10 -15.05
CA ALA A 433 10.59 -13.46 -15.08
C ALA A 433 9.92 -13.05 -16.38
N PHE A 434 8.98 -13.89 -16.83
CA PHE A 434 8.09 -13.62 -17.96
C PHE A 434 6.66 -13.76 -17.51
N PHE A 435 5.81 -12.82 -17.91
CA PHE A 435 4.42 -12.82 -17.46
C PHE A 435 3.48 -12.36 -18.58
N GLY A 436 2.26 -12.87 -18.52
CA GLY A 436 1.18 -12.48 -19.40
C GLY A 436 -0.16 -12.48 -18.69
N GLN A 437 -1.05 -11.58 -19.09
CA GLN A 437 -2.40 -11.49 -18.57
C GLN A 437 -3.37 -11.10 -19.67
N ILE A 438 -4.53 -11.75 -19.68
CA ILE A 438 -5.66 -11.42 -20.53
C ILE A 438 -6.80 -10.99 -19.60
N THR A 439 -7.36 -9.82 -19.86
CA THR A 439 -8.59 -9.34 -19.22
C THR A 439 -9.65 -9.23 -20.30
N ASN A 440 -10.79 -9.89 -20.13
CA ASN A 440 -11.85 -9.95 -21.13
C ASN A 440 -13.21 -9.65 -20.54
N LYS A 441 -13.97 -8.77 -21.19
CA LYS A 441 -15.40 -8.57 -20.98
C LYS A 441 -16.15 -9.65 -21.75
N PHE A 442 -16.31 -10.82 -21.11
CA PHE A 442 -16.96 -11.97 -21.75
C PHE A 442 -18.43 -11.67 -22.12
N SER A 443 -19.13 -10.95 -21.25
CA SER A 443 -20.46 -10.40 -21.50
C SER A 443 -20.63 -9.07 -20.76
N ASN A 444 -21.78 -8.42 -20.89
CA ASN A 444 -22.07 -7.18 -20.14
C ASN A 444 -22.01 -7.38 -18.62
N ASN A 445 -22.21 -8.63 -18.18
CA ASN A 445 -22.29 -8.98 -16.75
C ASN A 445 -21.11 -9.80 -16.25
N ILE A 446 -20.20 -10.24 -17.12
CA ILE A 446 -19.09 -11.13 -16.75
C ILE A 446 -17.78 -10.56 -17.25
N ASP A 447 -16.89 -10.25 -16.33
CA ASP A 447 -15.49 -9.91 -16.58
C ASP A 447 -14.57 -11.04 -16.11
N VAL A 448 -13.56 -11.39 -16.92
CA VAL A 448 -12.63 -12.51 -16.66
C VAL A 448 -11.20 -12.02 -16.74
N VAL A 449 -10.35 -12.48 -15.83
CA VAL A 449 -8.90 -12.29 -15.85
C VAL A 449 -8.21 -13.64 -15.83
N LEU A 450 -7.29 -13.84 -16.76
CA LEU A 450 -6.37 -14.99 -16.80
C LEU A 450 -4.95 -14.46 -16.80
N GLY A 451 -4.11 -14.95 -15.91
CA GLY A 451 -2.71 -14.55 -15.79
C GLY A 451 -1.80 -15.75 -15.57
N LEU A 452 -0.59 -15.64 -16.05
CA LEU A 452 0.48 -16.60 -15.83
C LEU A 452 1.80 -15.86 -15.74
N ARG A 453 2.63 -16.25 -14.76
CA ARG A 453 4.01 -15.80 -14.62
C ARG A 453 4.92 -17.00 -14.41
N HIS A 454 6.09 -16.92 -15.02
CA HIS A 454 7.20 -17.85 -14.84
C HIS A 454 8.39 -17.07 -14.30
N ASP A 455 8.86 -17.43 -13.13
CA ASP A 455 10.04 -16.88 -12.46
C ASP A 455 11.16 -17.90 -12.46
N ASN A 456 12.37 -17.46 -12.80
CA ASN A 456 13.60 -18.24 -12.71
C ASN A 456 14.59 -17.48 -11.83
N PHE A 457 15.07 -18.13 -10.77
CA PHE A 457 16.08 -17.61 -9.84
C PHE A 457 16.97 -18.74 -9.32
N ASP A 458 18.26 -18.49 -9.29
CA ASP A 458 19.28 -19.49 -9.00
C ASP A 458 19.14 -20.69 -9.97
N THR A 459 18.76 -21.86 -9.48
CA THR A 459 18.48 -23.07 -10.27
C THR A 459 17.01 -23.53 -10.15
N ARG A 460 16.10 -22.62 -9.79
CA ARG A 460 14.70 -22.92 -9.48
C ARG A 460 13.78 -22.17 -10.40
N GLU A 461 12.71 -22.83 -10.79
CA GLU A 461 11.64 -22.27 -11.62
C GLU A 461 10.32 -22.34 -10.87
N ILE A 462 9.52 -21.28 -10.95
CA ILE A 462 8.20 -21.21 -10.34
C ILE A 462 7.19 -20.68 -11.35
N PHE A 463 6.05 -21.37 -11.44
CA PHE A 463 4.88 -20.94 -12.22
C PHE A 463 3.78 -20.44 -11.30
N SER A 464 3.29 -19.24 -11.56
CA SER A 464 2.25 -18.60 -10.80
C SER A 464 1.03 -18.32 -11.70
N PRO A 465 0.07 -19.25 -11.80
CA PRO A 465 -1.19 -19.03 -12.52
C PRO A 465 -2.15 -18.19 -11.68
N ARG A 466 -3.06 -17.49 -12.37
CA ARG A 466 -4.15 -16.73 -11.78
C ARG A 466 -5.39 -16.76 -12.65
N VAL A 467 -6.54 -16.96 -12.03
CA VAL A 467 -7.85 -16.87 -12.67
C VAL A 467 -8.76 -16.05 -11.79
N ALA A 468 -9.50 -15.11 -12.37
CA ALA A 468 -10.51 -14.38 -11.63
C ALA A 468 -11.69 -14.03 -12.55
N PHE A 469 -12.89 -13.98 -11.97
CA PHE A 469 -14.07 -13.49 -12.66
C PHE A 469 -14.97 -12.69 -11.73
N ALA A 470 -15.64 -11.69 -12.30
CA ALA A 470 -16.70 -10.93 -11.66
C ALA A 470 -18.02 -11.21 -12.40
N PHE A 471 -19.07 -11.47 -11.64
CA PHE A 471 -20.44 -11.58 -12.14
C PHE A 471 -21.28 -10.45 -11.55
N LYS A 472 -21.70 -9.53 -12.40
CA LYS A 472 -22.60 -8.41 -12.08
C LYS A 472 -24.03 -8.87 -12.23
N ARG A 473 -24.70 -9.17 -11.12
CA ARG A 473 -26.13 -9.55 -11.13
C ARG A 473 -27.00 -8.39 -11.59
N ASN A 474 -26.65 -7.18 -11.13
CA ASN A 474 -27.27 -5.91 -11.47
C ASN A 474 -26.28 -4.78 -11.15
N GLU A 475 -26.70 -3.52 -11.26
CA GLU A 475 -25.86 -2.35 -10.98
C GLU A 475 -25.40 -2.26 -9.52
N ASN A 476 -26.13 -2.88 -8.60
CA ASN A 476 -25.91 -2.82 -7.16
C ASN A 476 -25.14 -4.02 -6.59
N THR A 477 -25.10 -5.16 -7.30
CA THR A 477 -24.58 -6.42 -6.74
C THR A 477 -23.58 -7.08 -7.68
N THR A 478 -22.37 -7.30 -7.16
CA THR A 478 -21.29 -8.00 -7.88
C THR A 478 -20.77 -9.16 -7.04
N TYR A 479 -20.66 -10.32 -7.64
CA TYR A 479 -19.96 -11.48 -7.08
C TYR A 479 -18.58 -11.58 -7.71
N ARG A 480 -17.57 -11.86 -6.91
CA ARG A 480 -16.19 -12.06 -7.36
C ARG A 480 -15.69 -13.42 -6.93
N PHE A 481 -14.95 -14.05 -7.79
CA PHE A 481 -14.18 -15.25 -7.49
C PHE A 481 -12.78 -15.09 -8.03
N SER A 482 -11.78 -15.47 -7.24
CA SER A 482 -10.41 -15.54 -7.73
C SER A 482 -9.68 -16.73 -7.14
N TYR A 483 -8.84 -17.35 -7.98
CA TYR A 483 -7.86 -18.36 -7.60
C TYR A 483 -6.49 -17.90 -8.10
N GLY A 484 -5.47 -18.06 -7.28
CA GLY A 484 -4.12 -17.71 -7.67
C GLY A 484 -3.07 -18.43 -6.86
N HIS A 485 -1.86 -18.44 -7.41
CA HIS A 485 -0.66 -18.86 -6.70
C HIS A 485 0.18 -17.67 -6.29
N GLY A 486 0.85 -17.80 -5.18
CA GLY A 486 1.88 -16.90 -4.68
C GLY A 486 3.10 -17.67 -4.26
N PHE A 487 4.25 -17.01 -4.23
CA PHE A 487 5.48 -17.58 -3.71
C PHE A 487 6.35 -16.52 -3.03
N ARG A 488 7.27 -16.98 -2.19
CA ARG A 488 8.34 -16.17 -1.62
C ARG A 488 9.66 -16.95 -1.66
N THR A 489 10.69 -16.32 -2.16
CA THR A 489 12.04 -16.89 -2.12
C THR A 489 12.62 -16.74 -0.72
N PRO A 490 13.33 -17.76 -0.17
CA PRO A 490 14.08 -17.59 1.06
C PRO A 490 15.07 -16.42 0.92
N SER A 491 15.13 -15.56 1.93
CA SER A 491 16.10 -14.47 1.96
C SER A 491 17.53 -14.97 2.12
N PHE A 492 18.49 -14.10 1.84
CA PHE A 492 19.90 -14.41 2.09
C PHE A 492 20.14 -14.67 3.59
N SER A 493 19.53 -13.85 4.46
CA SER A 493 19.64 -14.07 5.92
C SER A 493 19.04 -15.39 6.36
N GLU A 494 17.84 -15.77 5.92
CA GLU A 494 17.24 -17.06 6.30
C GLU A 494 18.10 -18.25 5.88
N ARG A 495 18.85 -18.13 4.80
CA ARG A 495 19.71 -19.21 4.28
C ARG A 495 21.11 -19.24 4.87
N LEU A 496 21.70 -18.09 5.18
CA LEU A 496 23.15 -17.98 5.32
C LEU A 496 23.62 -17.19 6.56
N ILE A 497 22.72 -16.74 7.41
CA ILE A 497 23.07 -16.05 8.65
C ILE A 497 23.88 -17.00 9.55
N ASP A 498 24.94 -16.48 10.17
CA ASP A 498 25.71 -17.12 11.24
C ASP A 498 26.11 -16.01 12.21
N TRP A 499 25.23 -15.73 13.15
CA TRP A 499 25.37 -14.56 14.01
C TRP A 499 25.05 -14.87 15.45
N GLU A 500 25.91 -14.41 16.33
CA GLU A 500 25.77 -14.53 17.77
C GLU A 500 25.43 -13.16 18.39
N ASN A 501 24.35 -13.13 19.16
CA ASN A 501 24.05 -12.00 20.02
C ASN A 501 24.65 -12.27 21.42
N ALA A 502 25.89 -11.86 21.60
CA ALA A 502 26.61 -12.05 22.87
C ALA A 502 25.97 -11.26 24.04
N GLN A 503 25.21 -10.20 23.79
CA GLN A 503 24.55 -9.43 24.84
C GLN A 503 23.35 -10.17 25.46
N VAL A 504 22.65 -10.94 24.68
CA VAL A 504 21.46 -11.70 25.10
C VAL A 504 21.74 -13.18 25.23
N GLY A 505 22.84 -13.69 24.64
CA GLY A 505 23.30 -15.06 24.74
C GLY A 505 22.57 -16.03 23.82
N TYR A 506 22.24 -15.63 22.57
CA TYR A 506 21.69 -16.54 21.57
C TYR A 506 22.42 -16.46 20.23
N THR A 507 22.34 -17.51 19.46
CA THR A 507 22.92 -17.63 18.12
C THR A 507 21.81 -17.91 17.10
N ILE A 508 21.90 -17.31 15.90
CA ILE A 508 21.03 -17.61 14.77
C ILE A 508 21.87 -18.21 13.65
N LYS A 509 21.46 -19.38 13.16
CA LYS A 509 22.10 -20.10 12.05
C LYS A 509 21.11 -20.24 10.89
N GLY A 510 21.52 -19.81 9.70
CA GLY A 510 20.74 -19.97 8.47
C GLY A 510 20.66 -21.43 8.03
N ASN A 511 19.70 -21.71 7.16
CA ASN A 511 19.53 -23.03 6.55
C ASN A 511 19.60 -22.95 5.03
N PRO A 512 20.72 -23.32 4.39
CA PRO A 512 20.89 -23.27 2.93
C PRO A 512 19.91 -24.15 2.15
N SER A 513 19.33 -25.19 2.80
CA SER A 513 18.42 -26.15 2.17
C SER A 513 16.97 -25.65 2.05
N LEU A 514 16.65 -24.46 2.55
CA LEU A 514 15.31 -23.89 2.50
C LEU A 514 14.74 -23.86 1.07
N LYS A 515 13.50 -24.33 0.97
CA LYS A 515 12.71 -24.28 -0.25
C LYS A 515 11.89 -22.99 -0.30
N PRO A 516 11.52 -22.49 -1.48
CA PRO A 516 10.57 -21.39 -1.59
C PRO A 516 9.23 -21.71 -0.93
N GLU A 517 8.66 -20.74 -0.29
CA GLU A 517 7.28 -20.80 0.20
C GLU A 517 6.33 -20.66 -0.97
N ILE A 518 5.26 -21.42 -0.99
CA ILE A 518 4.23 -21.40 -2.04
C ILE A 518 2.87 -21.27 -1.39
N SER A 519 2.04 -20.35 -1.90
CA SER A 519 0.64 -20.23 -1.51
C SER A 519 -0.28 -20.54 -2.66
N LYS A 520 -1.44 -21.13 -2.35
CA LYS A 520 -2.58 -21.31 -3.25
C LYS A 520 -3.81 -20.77 -2.54
N GLY A 521 -4.49 -19.82 -3.16
CA GLY A 521 -5.59 -19.14 -2.51
C GLY A 521 -6.85 -19.06 -3.37
N VAL A 522 -7.98 -19.22 -2.72
CA VAL A 522 -9.32 -19.00 -3.26
C VAL A 522 -9.95 -17.85 -2.48
N ASN A 523 -10.51 -16.88 -3.22
CA ASN A 523 -11.27 -15.79 -2.65
C ASN A 523 -12.66 -15.74 -3.28
N VAL A 524 -13.68 -15.55 -2.44
CA VAL A 524 -15.06 -15.31 -2.86
C VAL A 524 -15.51 -13.98 -2.27
N GLY A 525 -15.85 -13.04 -3.13
CA GLY A 525 -16.30 -11.70 -2.77
C GLY A 525 -17.76 -11.46 -3.10
N LEU A 526 -18.47 -10.80 -2.22
CA LEU A 526 -19.80 -10.23 -2.46
C LEU A 526 -19.72 -8.73 -2.20
N GLU A 527 -20.08 -7.95 -3.19
CA GLU A 527 -20.21 -6.52 -3.09
C GLU A 527 -21.65 -6.12 -3.37
N PHE A 528 -22.21 -5.33 -2.46
CA PHE A 528 -23.50 -4.69 -2.62
C PHE A 528 -23.37 -3.20 -2.35
N SER A 529 -23.95 -2.37 -3.22
CA SER A 529 -24.05 -0.93 -3.02
C SER A 529 -25.38 -0.43 -3.56
N ASN A 530 -26.08 0.36 -2.78
CA ASN A 530 -27.26 1.06 -3.30
C ASN A 530 -26.90 2.31 -4.11
N MET A 531 -25.61 2.49 -4.43
CA MET A 531 -25.02 3.62 -5.16
C MET A 531 -25.15 5.00 -4.51
N ASN A 532 -26.08 5.20 -3.58
CA ASN A 532 -26.35 6.51 -2.99
C ASN A 532 -25.62 6.70 -1.65
N ASN A 533 -25.80 5.77 -0.72
CA ASN A 533 -25.34 6.02 0.63
C ASN A 533 -24.84 4.78 1.41
N PHE A 534 -24.97 3.58 0.87
CA PHE A 534 -24.59 2.35 1.57
C PHE A 534 -23.84 1.37 0.68
N GLN A 535 -22.76 0.84 1.19
CA GLN A 535 -21.94 -0.19 0.57
C GLN A 535 -21.58 -1.25 1.60
N ILE A 536 -21.62 -2.52 1.20
CA ILE A 536 -21.08 -3.65 1.93
C ILE A 536 -20.22 -4.51 1.01
N ASN A 537 -19.03 -4.82 1.47
CA ASN A 537 -18.08 -5.73 0.81
C ASN A 537 -17.81 -6.87 1.77
N SER A 538 -18.03 -8.10 1.34
CA SER A 538 -17.72 -9.32 2.08
C SER A 538 -16.69 -10.11 1.31
N LEU A 539 -15.65 -10.58 1.98
CA LEU A 539 -14.60 -11.41 1.42
C LEU A 539 -14.44 -12.66 2.29
N PHE A 540 -14.75 -13.81 1.72
CA PHE A 540 -14.32 -15.10 2.24
C PHE A 540 -13.03 -15.52 1.52
N TYR A 541 -12.03 -15.96 2.27
CA TYR A 541 -10.76 -16.42 1.73
C TYR A 541 -10.34 -17.75 2.35
N PHE A 542 -9.66 -18.55 1.53
CA PHE A 542 -8.99 -19.78 1.93
C PHE A 542 -7.63 -19.84 1.23
N ASN A 543 -6.56 -19.89 2.00
CA ASN A 543 -5.19 -19.97 1.52
C ASN A 543 -4.50 -21.20 2.11
N SER A 544 -3.90 -22.01 1.26
CA SER A 544 -3.02 -23.11 1.63
C SER A 544 -1.58 -22.72 1.35
N PHE A 545 -0.70 -22.90 2.32
CA PHE A 545 0.73 -22.64 2.22
C PHE A 545 1.51 -23.93 2.29
N SER A 546 2.52 -24.06 1.43
CA SER A 546 3.49 -25.14 1.48
C SER A 546 4.88 -24.56 1.72
N ASN A 547 5.70 -25.26 2.50
CA ASN A 547 7.07 -24.87 2.82
C ASN A 547 7.18 -23.51 3.53
N LEU A 548 6.24 -23.11 4.38
CA LEU A 548 6.36 -21.90 5.17
C LEU A 548 7.66 -21.89 5.96
N ILE A 549 8.43 -20.80 5.88
CA ILE A 549 9.69 -20.66 6.60
C ILE A 549 9.42 -20.07 7.98
N LYS A 550 9.77 -20.83 9.00
CA LYS A 550 9.70 -20.41 10.40
C LYS A 550 11.02 -20.59 11.11
N SER A 551 11.27 -19.71 12.08
CA SER A 551 12.36 -19.87 13.02
C SER A 551 11.96 -20.85 14.11
N PHE A 552 12.87 -21.72 14.52
CA PHE A 552 12.70 -22.63 15.64
C PHE A 552 14.03 -22.81 16.37
N SER A 553 13.97 -23.29 17.60
CA SER A 553 15.16 -23.56 18.41
C SER A 553 15.60 -25.01 18.25
N THR A 554 16.85 -25.22 17.86
CA THR A 554 17.47 -26.55 17.79
C THR A 554 18.03 -27.01 19.14
N GLU A 555 18.57 -26.03 19.89
CA GLU A 555 19.14 -26.20 21.22
C GLU A 555 18.86 -24.92 22.02
N PRO A 556 18.89 -24.93 23.35
CA PRO A 556 18.75 -23.72 24.14
C PRO A 556 19.72 -22.62 23.67
N GLY A 557 19.15 -21.47 23.25
CA GLY A 557 19.89 -20.31 22.71
C GLY A 557 20.37 -20.47 21.28
N VAL A 558 20.04 -21.53 20.53
CA VAL A 558 20.38 -21.66 19.11
C VAL A 558 19.12 -21.73 18.27
N PHE A 559 18.98 -20.79 17.37
CA PHE A 559 17.85 -20.67 16.42
C PHE A 559 18.30 -20.98 15.01
N THR A 560 17.40 -21.60 14.25
CA THR A 560 17.56 -21.82 12.81
C THR A 560 16.22 -21.64 12.10
N TYR A 561 16.19 -21.89 10.80
CA TYR A 561 14.99 -21.80 9.96
C TYR A 561 14.65 -23.15 9.33
N GLU A 562 13.36 -23.47 9.31
CA GLU A 562 12.84 -24.66 8.64
C GLU A 562 11.61 -24.35 7.81
N ASN A 563 11.34 -25.23 6.83
CA ASN A 563 10.10 -25.23 6.09
C ASN A 563 9.04 -26.08 6.82
N ILE A 564 7.93 -25.46 7.22
CA ILE A 564 6.73 -26.17 7.63
C ILE A 564 6.04 -26.70 6.38
N GLU A 565 5.70 -27.99 6.35
CA GLU A 565 5.18 -28.63 5.15
C GLU A 565 3.88 -28.00 4.64
N ILE A 566 2.90 -27.81 5.51
CA ILE A 566 1.57 -27.28 5.16
C ILE A 566 1.05 -26.37 6.26
N ALA A 567 0.38 -25.28 5.85
CA ALA A 567 -0.42 -24.43 6.74
C ALA A 567 -1.66 -23.93 6.01
N TYR A 568 -2.75 -23.74 6.73
CA TYR A 568 -4.01 -23.25 6.20
C TYR A 568 -4.40 -21.95 6.89
N TYR A 569 -4.90 -21.00 6.10
CA TYR A 569 -5.44 -19.73 6.57
C TYR A 569 -6.80 -19.50 5.94
N ARG A 570 -7.82 -19.29 6.74
CA ARG A 570 -9.18 -19.04 6.29
C ARG A 570 -9.82 -17.92 7.09
N GLY A 571 -10.73 -17.21 6.49
CA GLY A 571 -11.41 -16.15 7.19
C GLY A 571 -12.51 -15.47 6.41
N LEU A 572 -13.18 -14.57 7.12
CA LEU A 572 -14.25 -13.74 6.60
C LEU A 572 -13.99 -12.30 7.01
N GLU A 573 -13.96 -11.42 6.03
CA GLU A 573 -13.92 -9.97 6.26
C GLU A 573 -15.20 -9.34 5.72
N ILE A 574 -15.79 -8.44 6.49
CA ILE A 574 -16.95 -7.65 6.08
C ILE A 574 -16.62 -6.18 6.31
N ILE A 575 -16.71 -5.38 5.26
CA ILE A 575 -16.51 -3.93 5.30
C ILE A 575 -17.80 -3.25 4.92
N THR A 576 -18.33 -2.36 5.77
CA THR A 576 -19.49 -1.53 5.47
C THR A 576 -19.07 -0.07 5.40
N LYS A 577 -19.66 0.68 4.46
CA LYS A 577 -19.54 2.14 4.39
C LYS A 577 -20.96 2.71 4.27
N TRP A 578 -21.28 3.68 5.11
CA TRP A 578 -22.60 4.27 5.17
C TRP A 578 -22.53 5.78 5.30
N VAL A 579 -23.11 6.49 4.36
CA VAL A 579 -23.39 7.93 4.41
C VAL A 579 -24.78 8.08 5.03
N ILE A 580 -24.84 8.28 6.33
CA ILE A 580 -26.09 8.33 7.09
C ILE A 580 -26.86 9.59 6.76
N SER A 581 -26.12 10.70 6.60
CA SER A 581 -26.66 12.01 6.18
C SER A 581 -25.56 12.82 5.51
N ASN A 582 -25.88 14.00 4.97
CA ASN A 582 -24.88 14.92 4.40
C ASN A 582 -23.77 15.30 5.39
N SER A 583 -24.08 15.24 6.69
CA SER A 583 -23.14 15.60 7.76
C SER A 583 -22.50 14.41 8.45
N LEU A 584 -23.01 13.18 8.27
CA LEU A 584 -22.59 12.02 9.05
C LEU A 584 -22.31 10.82 8.16
N SER A 585 -21.10 10.30 8.24
CA SER A 585 -20.69 9.06 7.58
C SER A 585 -20.05 8.09 8.56
N SER A 586 -20.24 6.79 8.33
CA SER A 586 -19.63 5.73 9.12
C SER A 586 -19.01 4.67 8.22
N SER A 587 -18.01 3.99 8.72
CA SER A 587 -17.55 2.71 8.21
C SER A 587 -17.33 1.74 9.36
N PHE A 588 -17.63 0.48 9.11
CA PHE A 588 -17.40 -0.58 10.06
C PHE A 588 -16.79 -1.78 9.34
N THR A 589 -15.83 -2.41 9.98
CA THR A 589 -15.17 -3.61 9.48
C THR A 589 -15.13 -4.65 10.59
N ILE A 590 -15.44 -5.89 10.27
CA ILE A 590 -15.23 -7.04 11.15
C ILE A 590 -14.43 -8.10 10.39
N ASN A 591 -13.51 -8.75 11.09
CA ASN A 591 -12.64 -9.75 10.51
C ASN A 591 -12.53 -10.96 11.43
N PHE A 592 -12.81 -12.14 10.86
CA PHE A 592 -12.61 -13.45 11.47
C PHE A 592 -11.47 -14.16 10.78
N VAL A 593 -10.53 -14.66 11.56
CA VAL A 593 -9.34 -15.37 11.07
C VAL A 593 -9.19 -16.69 11.82
N GLU A 594 -8.94 -17.74 11.08
CA GLU A 594 -8.56 -19.04 11.60
C GLU A 594 -7.36 -19.55 10.80
N ASN A 595 -6.36 -20.09 11.47
CA ASN A 595 -5.20 -20.71 10.84
C ASN A 595 -4.76 -21.95 11.60
N GLU A 596 -4.19 -22.89 10.88
CA GLU A 596 -3.70 -24.15 11.42
C GLU A 596 -2.52 -24.69 10.61
N ASP A 597 -1.66 -25.46 11.24
CA ASP A 597 -0.63 -26.26 10.56
C ASP A 597 -1.21 -27.56 9.97
N GLY A 598 -0.36 -28.40 9.35
CA GLY A 598 -0.76 -29.68 8.77
C GLY A 598 -1.30 -30.69 9.77
N ASP A 599 -0.98 -30.55 11.06
CA ASP A 599 -1.42 -31.39 12.16
C ASP A 599 -2.70 -30.87 12.84
N GLY A 600 -3.23 -29.73 12.39
CA GLY A 600 -4.43 -29.11 12.93
C GLY A 600 -4.18 -28.23 14.15
N ASN A 601 -2.93 -27.93 14.49
CA ASN A 601 -2.61 -27.01 15.58
C ASN A 601 -2.75 -25.57 15.12
N GLN A 602 -3.38 -24.71 15.92
CA GLN A 602 -3.46 -23.31 15.64
C GLN A 602 -2.06 -22.68 15.57
N LEU A 603 -1.83 -21.86 14.53
CA LEU A 603 -0.58 -21.13 14.44
C LEU A 603 -0.55 -19.98 15.46
N PRO A 604 0.62 -19.70 16.07
CA PRO A 604 0.74 -18.71 17.13
C PRO A 604 0.44 -17.28 16.66
N GLU A 605 0.14 -16.40 17.63
CA GLU A 605 -0.14 -14.98 17.44
C GLU A 605 -1.35 -14.68 16.53
N THR A 606 -2.26 -15.63 16.38
CA THR A 606 -3.48 -15.43 15.61
C THR A 606 -4.50 -14.68 16.45
N ILE A 607 -5.04 -13.59 15.89
CA ILE A 607 -6.16 -12.85 16.47
C ILE A 607 -7.44 -13.32 15.76
N PRO A 608 -8.26 -14.18 16.41
CA PRO A 608 -9.41 -14.80 15.74
C PRO A 608 -10.50 -13.81 15.34
N LEU A 609 -10.65 -12.72 16.10
CA LEU A 609 -11.66 -11.70 15.88
C LEU A 609 -11.08 -10.31 16.08
N SER A 610 -11.28 -9.45 15.10
CA SER A 610 -11.02 -8.02 15.24
C SER A 610 -12.12 -7.21 14.56
N PHE A 611 -12.36 -5.99 15.05
CA PHE A 611 -13.28 -5.07 14.40
C PHE A 611 -12.75 -3.65 14.43
N GLY A 612 -13.21 -2.83 13.49
CA GLY A 612 -12.91 -1.42 13.40
C GLY A 612 -14.15 -0.61 13.06
N GLY A 613 -14.28 0.56 13.65
CA GLY A 613 -15.34 1.51 13.36
C GLY A 613 -14.78 2.91 13.18
N LYS A 614 -15.28 3.64 12.19
CA LYS A 614 -14.98 5.04 11.97
C LYS A 614 -16.28 5.81 11.85
N LEU A 615 -16.39 6.91 12.57
CA LEU A 615 -17.49 7.85 12.47
C LEU A 615 -16.92 9.22 12.13
N SER A 616 -17.44 9.85 11.08
CA SER A 616 -17.04 11.20 10.67
C SER A 616 -18.26 12.11 10.64
N TYR A 617 -18.20 13.21 11.37
CA TYR A 617 -19.24 14.22 11.44
C TYR A 617 -18.73 15.55 10.89
N THR A 618 -19.39 16.07 9.85
CA THR A 618 -19.09 17.35 9.21
C THR A 618 -20.34 18.22 9.30
N PRO A 619 -20.38 19.24 10.21
CA PRO A 619 -21.50 20.17 10.28
C PRO A 619 -21.75 20.91 8.96
N ASN A 620 -22.94 21.45 8.77
CA ASN A 620 -23.34 22.15 7.55
C ASN A 620 -22.47 23.36 7.17
N ASN A 621 -21.67 23.88 8.10
CA ASN A 621 -20.70 24.95 7.82
C ASN A 621 -19.42 24.46 7.10
N GLU A 622 -19.22 23.14 6.97
CA GLU A 622 -18.06 22.47 6.37
C GLU A 622 -16.68 22.89 6.91
N LYS A 623 -16.68 23.72 7.97
CA LYS A 623 -15.44 24.23 8.58
C LYS A 623 -14.82 23.25 9.56
N THR A 624 -15.63 22.37 10.13
CA THR A 624 -15.22 21.46 11.19
C THR A 624 -15.50 20.02 10.78
N ILE A 625 -14.55 19.13 10.96
CA ILE A 625 -14.72 17.69 10.74
C ILE A 625 -14.28 17.00 12.03
N LEU A 626 -15.19 16.32 12.69
CA LEU A 626 -14.90 15.45 13.82
C LEU A 626 -14.85 14.01 13.33
N THR A 627 -13.73 13.33 13.57
CA THR A 627 -13.57 11.92 13.24
C THR A 627 -13.22 11.13 14.49
N THR A 628 -13.93 10.02 14.69
CA THR A 628 -13.63 9.06 15.76
C THR A 628 -13.34 7.70 15.10
N ASN A 629 -12.22 7.10 15.46
CA ASN A 629 -11.86 5.73 15.09
C ASN A 629 -11.89 4.86 16.34
N LEU A 630 -12.44 3.66 16.23
CA LEU A 630 -12.44 2.65 17.28
C LEU A 630 -11.97 1.33 16.70
N ARG A 631 -11.10 0.63 17.40
CA ARG A 631 -10.59 -0.68 17.02
C ARG A 631 -10.63 -1.63 18.19
N GLY A 632 -11.25 -2.78 18.01
CA GLY A 632 -11.28 -3.88 18.97
C GLY A 632 -10.40 -5.05 18.50
N ILE A 633 -9.59 -5.54 19.41
CA ILE A 633 -8.71 -6.68 19.24
C ILE A 633 -9.17 -7.79 20.17
N GLY A 634 -9.48 -8.95 19.63
CA GLY A 634 -9.85 -10.14 20.40
C GLY A 634 -8.70 -10.73 21.18
N PRO A 635 -8.95 -11.69 22.05
CA PRO A 635 -7.90 -12.33 22.83
C PRO A 635 -6.99 -13.18 21.92
N TYR A 636 -5.70 -13.21 22.22
CA TYR A 636 -4.72 -14.02 21.49
C TYR A 636 -3.52 -14.36 22.37
N LYS A 637 -2.74 -15.38 21.99
CA LYS A 637 -1.50 -15.76 22.65
C LYS A 637 -0.31 -15.34 21.81
N PRO A 638 0.48 -14.34 22.25
CA PRO A 638 1.73 -13.99 21.59
C PRO A 638 2.83 -15.00 21.87
N MET A 639 3.87 -15.00 21.03
CA MET A 639 5.10 -15.74 21.27
C MET A 639 6.01 -14.96 22.22
N GLU A 640 6.65 -15.66 23.12
CA GLU A 640 7.56 -15.09 24.09
C GLU A 640 8.86 -15.89 24.13
N PHE A 641 10.01 -15.19 24.17
CA PHE A 641 11.30 -15.81 24.41
C PHE A 641 11.45 -16.15 25.89
N SER A 642 11.70 -17.43 26.17
CA SER A 642 12.00 -17.91 27.51
C SER A 642 13.51 -18.07 27.68
N SER A 643 14.14 -17.23 28.49
CA SER A 643 15.56 -17.31 28.81
C SER A 643 15.92 -18.64 29.54
N SER A 644 14.95 -19.21 30.23
CA SER A 644 15.18 -20.49 30.94
C SER A 644 15.24 -21.71 30.01
N THR A 645 14.53 -21.68 28.88
CA THR A 645 14.53 -22.74 27.87
C THR A 645 15.33 -22.36 26.62
N GLY A 646 15.73 -21.09 26.49
CA GLY A 646 16.39 -20.59 25.29
C GLY A 646 15.53 -20.69 24.01
N SER A 647 14.20 -20.72 24.15
CA SER A 647 13.28 -20.95 23.03
C SER A 647 12.08 -19.99 23.06
N TYR A 648 11.46 -19.79 21.88
CA TYR A 648 10.18 -19.11 21.80
C TYR A 648 9.03 -20.10 22.07
N ALA A 649 8.09 -19.71 22.93
CA ALA A 649 6.87 -20.45 23.21
C ALA A 649 5.67 -19.50 23.31
N GLU A 650 4.47 -20.01 23.08
CA GLU A 650 3.26 -19.24 23.37
C GLU A 650 3.17 -18.89 24.86
N THR A 651 2.74 -17.69 25.14
CA THR A 651 2.45 -17.28 26.52
C THR A 651 1.43 -18.20 27.18
N SER A 652 1.64 -18.54 28.44
CA SER A 652 0.74 -19.40 29.19
C SER A 652 -0.68 -18.82 29.32
N LYS A 653 -0.79 -17.49 29.33
CA LYS A 653 -2.06 -16.76 29.40
C LYS A 653 -2.24 -15.89 28.17
N PRO A 654 -3.44 -15.89 27.55
CA PRO A 654 -3.72 -15.01 26.45
C PRO A 654 -3.74 -13.53 26.90
N ILE A 655 -3.36 -12.63 26.00
CA ILE A 655 -3.70 -11.23 26.12
C ILE A 655 -5.22 -11.12 26.05
N LYS A 656 -5.82 -10.40 26.99
CA LYS A 656 -7.26 -10.15 27.01
C LYS A 656 -7.65 -9.23 25.86
N ALA A 657 -8.91 -9.34 25.41
CA ALA A 657 -9.47 -8.40 24.45
C ALA A 657 -9.37 -6.95 24.94
N TYR A 658 -9.04 -6.05 24.01
CA TYR A 658 -8.91 -4.62 24.32
C TYR A 658 -9.44 -3.73 23.19
N LEU A 659 -9.64 -2.45 23.52
CA LEU A 659 -10.09 -1.42 22.61
C LEU A 659 -9.03 -0.32 22.49
N LEU A 660 -8.83 0.17 21.26
CA LEU A 660 -8.07 1.36 20.95
C LEU A 660 -9.00 2.37 20.28
N GLY A 661 -8.87 3.63 20.62
CA GLY A 661 -9.71 4.66 20.02
C GLY A 661 -8.94 5.95 19.78
N ASP A 662 -9.29 6.66 18.70
CA ASP A 662 -8.71 7.95 18.36
C ASP A 662 -9.83 8.96 18.10
N VAL A 663 -9.58 10.23 18.45
CA VAL A 663 -10.48 11.34 18.16
C VAL A 663 -9.70 12.45 17.49
N LEU A 664 -10.21 12.93 16.37
CA LEU A 664 -9.61 13.99 15.58
C LEU A 664 -10.62 15.10 15.34
N LEU A 665 -10.21 16.33 15.56
CA LEU A 665 -10.94 17.54 15.24
C LEU A 665 -10.13 18.32 14.20
N ASN A 666 -10.65 18.38 12.97
CA ASN A 666 -10.06 19.16 11.89
C ASN A 666 -10.88 20.45 11.70
N PHE A 667 -10.23 21.60 11.82
CA PHE A 667 -10.84 22.90 11.70
C PHE A 667 -10.25 23.65 10.49
N ASN A 668 -11.07 23.86 9.45
CA ASN A 668 -10.75 24.64 8.27
C ASN A 668 -10.87 26.14 8.61
N ILE A 669 -9.77 26.81 8.96
CA ILE A 669 -9.75 28.26 9.22
C ILE A 669 -10.21 28.99 7.97
N ASN A 670 -9.66 28.61 6.81
CA ASN A 670 -10.08 29.07 5.49
C ASN A 670 -9.59 28.06 4.42
N LYS A 671 -9.76 28.37 3.12
CA LYS A 671 -9.33 27.51 2.01
C LYS A 671 -7.81 27.22 1.98
N LYS A 672 -6.99 27.99 2.73
CA LYS A 672 -5.53 27.86 2.74
C LYS A 672 -4.98 27.22 4.02
N TYR A 673 -5.66 27.38 5.13
CA TYR A 673 -5.14 26.98 6.45
C TYR A 673 -6.10 26.06 7.18
N ASN A 674 -5.56 24.94 7.69
CA ASN A 674 -6.26 23.99 8.54
C ASN A 674 -5.52 23.84 9.87
N LEU A 675 -6.27 23.66 10.94
CA LEU A 675 -5.78 23.29 12.25
C LEU A 675 -6.39 21.95 12.66
N ILE A 676 -5.55 21.02 13.08
CA ILE A 676 -5.98 19.68 13.49
C ILE A 676 -5.54 19.44 14.93
N PHE A 677 -6.48 18.98 15.75
CA PHE A 677 -6.24 18.46 17.08
C PHE A 677 -6.55 16.96 17.06
N GLY A 678 -5.66 16.16 17.60
CA GLY A 678 -5.89 14.73 17.69
C GLY A 678 -5.48 14.18 19.04
N ILE A 679 -6.25 13.20 19.51
CA ILE A 679 -5.90 12.35 20.63
C ILE A 679 -5.94 10.91 20.13
N THR A 680 -4.82 10.21 20.25
CA THR A 680 -4.70 8.80 19.90
C THR A 680 -4.72 7.96 21.17
N ASN A 681 -5.18 6.71 21.04
CA ASN A 681 -5.32 5.76 22.15
C ASN A 681 -6.06 6.37 23.35
N ILE A 682 -7.28 6.91 23.12
CA ILE A 682 -8.10 7.54 24.16
C ILE A 682 -8.40 6.59 25.34
N THR A 683 -8.42 5.29 25.08
CA THR A 683 -8.62 4.25 26.09
C THR A 683 -7.41 4.10 27.02
N ASN A 684 -6.26 4.66 26.64
CA ASN A 684 -4.99 4.56 27.34
C ASN A 684 -4.53 3.10 27.59
N HIS A 685 -4.90 2.20 26.66
CA HIS A 685 -4.48 0.81 26.76
C HIS A 685 -3.01 0.67 26.34
N THR A 686 -2.21 0.06 27.19
CA THR A 686 -0.79 -0.24 26.91
C THR A 686 -0.46 -1.67 27.33
N ASN A 687 0.45 -2.25 26.62
CA ASN A 687 1.09 -3.49 27.00
C ASN A 687 2.59 -3.35 26.72
N SER A 688 3.38 -3.28 27.79
CA SER A 688 4.83 -3.03 27.71
C SER A 688 5.60 -4.16 27.02
N ARG A 689 5.00 -5.33 26.87
CA ARG A 689 5.67 -6.53 26.35
C ARG A 689 5.33 -6.85 24.89
N PHE A 690 4.07 -6.64 24.51
CA PHE A 690 3.55 -7.04 23.19
C PHE A 690 2.91 -5.88 22.41
N GLY A 691 2.91 -4.66 22.98
CA GLY A 691 2.26 -3.50 22.41
C GLY A 691 0.72 -3.51 22.57
N PRO A 692 0.06 -2.37 22.33
CA PRO A 692 0.69 -1.10 21.98
C PRO A 692 1.56 -0.55 23.12
N TYR A 693 2.74 -0.07 22.79
CA TYR A 693 3.69 0.44 23.79
C TYR A 693 3.34 1.86 24.24
N LEU A 694 2.83 2.68 23.33
CA LEU A 694 2.46 4.06 23.61
C LEU A 694 1.05 4.15 24.18
N GLY A 695 0.91 4.84 25.30
CA GLY A 695 -0.36 5.20 25.91
C GLY A 695 -1.07 6.31 25.14
N ARG A 696 -2.00 6.99 25.83
CA ARG A 696 -2.71 8.13 25.27
C ARG A 696 -1.71 9.22 24.87
N SER A 697 -1.79 9.67 23.61
CA SER A 697 -1.01 10.80 23.15
C SER A 697 -1.87 11.85 22.46
N GLY A 698 -1.44 13.10 22.52
CA GLY A 698 -2.09 14.22 21.87
C GLY A 698 -1.20 14.87 20.83
N TYR A 699 -1.80 15.51 19.81
CA TYR A 699 -1.06 16.30 18.84
C TYR A 699 -1.84 17.51 18.33
N ILE A 700 -1.10 18.50 17.87
CA ILE A 700 -1.58 19.67 17.14
C ILE A 700 -0.86 19.72 15.81
N GLU A 701 -1.61 19.92 14.72
CA GLU A 701 -1.04 20.09 13.38
C GLU A 701 -1.62 21.32 12.70
N ILE A 702 -0.74 22.14 12.13
CA ILE A 702 -1.10 23.26 11.28
C ILE A 702 -0.72 22.92 9.84
N LYS A 703 -1.69 23.04 8.92
CA LYS A 703 -1.47 22.83 7.48
C LYS A 703 -1.70 24.11 6.71
N ALA A 704 -0.82 24.38 5.74
CA ALA A 704 -0.98 25.45 4.77
C ALA A 704 -1.00 24.87 3.34
N LYS A 705 -2.05 25.20 2.57
CA LYS A 705 -2.22 24.81 1.16
C LYS A 705 -2.23 26.07 0.30
N LEU A 706 -1.18 26.29 -0.46
CA LEU A 706 -1.02 27.43 -1.33
C LEU A 706 -1.06 26.98 -2.79
N LYS A 707 -1.99 27.52 -3.57
CA LYS A 707 -2.07 27.29 -5.02
C LYS A 707 -1.85 28.62 -5.72
N ARG A 708 -1.01 28.62 -6.76
CA ARG A 708 -0.88 29.81 -7.62
C ARG A 708 -2.18 29.94 -8.44
N LYS A 709 -2.75 31.16 -8.45
CA LYS A 709 -3.94 31.47 -9.27
C LYS A 709 -3.65 31.33 -10.75
#